data_36bbf23569c34e9ed6f4171bba53855e
#
_entry.id   36bbf23569c34e9ed6f4171bba53855e
#
_cell.length_a   1.000
_cell.length_b   1.000
_cell.length_c   1.000
_cell.angle_alpha   90.00
_cell.angle_beta   90.00
_cell.angle_gamma   90.00
#
_symmetry.space_group_name_H-M   'P 1'
#
loop_
_entity.id
_entity.type
_entity.pdbx_description
1 polymer ?
#
loop_
_entity_poly.entity_id
_entity_poly.type
_entity_poly.pdbx_seq_one_letter_code
_entity_poly.pdbx_strand_id
1 'polypeptide(L)'
;MKVQDGGISRNGESMKKNKIALMLIVGGVLAGLAGCGKSQQTTGTPKEEVYVPEYKDLDLQIDYIGRVAAAGDTVYFESSSYDEENETSTDQIFEYDFQKEELKMLDYSLKKDEAVYNIAATPDGKLAALICSTTYDEDENGEVTNWETAYEVDILSADGASVEKTIDLSSFLSPEQYVQEMCADTKGNLYIFDGDSKIMVLDGNGTKLCDVQVDNWINDMTVSKEGDVYVSIYGDNGMEIRKIDLAAKGLSEKIEGIAEGYGNISFYTGTTTSLLLSEDGKFFSYDLGSGSREELFDCLEVDINSDYVQAAGELADGRLWLLLNDYDGSDEENSISMVLIKKVKASEVTPKTEITYGAMWLDYNLKKNIIDFNKNSKDYRIIVKEYGNDDYSAALTQFNADLTTGNCPDIIDLSSLDYKQYAEKGVLEDLYPYMESNSMKKSDYLENVLKAYEIDGKLYAVIPQFSVSTVMAKADKVGKISGWTLSEMLDFADGQDAENIFPYGDRYSIFYFCIYNNIDEFIDWETGKCSFDGGDFARVLEFAARFPEEDTGESDMGISARLRADKILLMEDYVSSVQEYQMMNGLFGEEVSYVGYPNQERQGNLISPHGGCVGISAKSKNKEGAFEFVKGLLSDEYQNSLVSEHGSWGFPVKRTALEKQFEMDMKPEYTEDENGEKIECPKTTWGYDDFNMEIYAATSEEVDAIRALLETADRATGNVDDQLVNIITEETEPFFKGQKSAEDTSAVIQNRIQIYVNENR
;
A
#
# COMPACT_ATOMS: atom_id res chain seq x y z
N MET A 1 8.44 23.29 30.92
CA MET A 1 9.87 23.48 30.67
C MET A 1 10.00 24.19 29.32
N LYS A 2 10.56 25.35 29.25
CA LYS A 2 10.53 26.24 28.07
C LYS A 2 11.38 25.64 26.94
N VAL A 3 10.82 25.48 25.75
CA VAL A 3 11.57 25.26 24.52
C VAL A 3 11.67 26.61 23.80
N GLN A 4 12.87 26.95 23.39
CA GLN A 4 13.23 28.22 22.74
C GLN A 4 12.91 28.17 21.24
N ASP A 5 12.32 29.26 20.78
CA ASP A 5 12.16 29.60 19.36
C ASP A 5 13.52 29.73 18.66
N GLY A 6 13.71 29.01 17.58
CA GLY A 6 14.79 29.19 16.61
C GLY A 6 14.24 29.72 15.28
N GLY A 7 14.18 31.04 15.14
CA GLY A 7 13.70 31.69 13.93
C GLY A 7 14.66 31.50 12.74
N ILE A 8 14.15 31.07 11.61
CA ILE A 8 14.87 31.06 10.33
C ILE A 8 14.50 32.32 9.55
N SER A 9 15.48 33.20 9.44
CA SER A 9 15.44 34.38 8.59
C SER A 9 15.53 33.98 7.11
N ARG A 10 14.47 34.25 6.33
CA ARG A 10 14.50 34.13 4.87
C ARG A 10 14.95 35.41 4.23
N ASN A 11 16.12 35.39 3.62
CA ASN A 11 16.63 36.45 2.76
C ASN A 11 15.87 36.54 1.43
N GLY A 12 15.14 37.62 1.23
CA GLY A 12 14.33 37.90 0.06
C GLY A 12 15.11 38.52 -1.11
N GLU A 13 16.20 37.92 -1.58
CA GLU A 13 16.98 38.46 -2.73
C GLU A 13 17.17 37.51 -3.93
N SER A 14 16.63 36.31 -3.89
CA SER A 14 16.82 35.30 -4.98
C SER A 14 15.81 35.38 -6.13
N MET A 15 14.69 36.06 -5.99
CA MET A 15 13.60 36.01 -6.98
C MET A 15 13.65 37.06 -8.11
N LYS A 16 14.70 37.88 -8.19
CA LYS A 16 14.81 38.91 -9.29
C LYS A 16 15.75 38.55 -10.43
N LYS A 17 16.46 37.43 -10.37
CA LYS A 17 17.40 37.04 -11.46
C LYS A 17 16.89 35.97 -12.42
N ASN A 18 15.78 35.31 -12.17
CA ASN A 18 15.27 34.26 -13.05
C ASN A 18 14.26 34.74 -14.12
N LYS A 19 13.80 35.98 -14.08
CA LYS A 19 12.88 36.51 -15.10
C LYS A 19 13.54 37.04 -16.40
N ILE A 20 14.86 37.01 -16.51
CA ILE A 20 15.59 37.44 -17.73
C ILE A 20 16.15 36.22 -18.50
N ALA A 21 16.21 35.03 -17.91
CA ALA A 21 16.67 33.81 -18.58
C ALA A 21 15.60 33.11 -19.43
N LEU A 22 14.32 33.39 -19.20
CA LEU A 22 13.21 32.71 -19.91
C LEU A 22 12.84 33.32 -21.28
N MET A 23 13.37 34.49 -21.64
CA MET A 23 13.12 35.12 -22.96
C MET A 23 14.19 34.84 -24.00
N LEU A 24 15.23 34.06 -23.72
CA LEU A 24 16.28 33.74 -24.70
C LEU A 24 16.31 32.24 -25.12
N ILE A 25 15.41 31.40 -24.63
CA ILE A 25 15.33 29.99 -25.00
C ILE A 25 14.32 29.72 -26.13
N VAL A 26 13.38 30.61 -26.39
CA VAL A 26 12.39 30.44 -27.47
C VAL A 26 12.95 30.77 -28.88
N GLY A 27 14.14 31.36 -28.98
CA GLY A 27 14.78 31.68 -30.26
C GLY A 27 15.77 30.67 -30.83
N GLY A 28 16.10 29.59 -30.06
CA GLY A 28 17.17 28.64 -30.39
C GLY A 28 16.75 27.25 -30.88
N VAL A 29 15.47 26.93 -30.85
CA VAL A 29 14.99 25.53 -31.08
C VAL A 29 14.58 25.28 -32.56
N LEU A 30 14.62 26.28 -33.43
CA LEU A 30 14.24 26.13 -34.85
C LEU A 30 15.39 25.88 -35.81
N ALA A 31 16.63 25.62 -35.36
CA ALA A 31 17.77 25.37 -36.24
C ALA A 31 18.52 24.05 -35.97
N GLY A 32 17.95 23.12 -35.20
CA GLY A 32 18.61 21.87 -34.78
C GLY A 32 17.91 20.56 -35.20
N LEU A 33 16.87 20.61 -36.03
CA LEU A 33 16.17 19.40 -36.49
C LEU A 33 16.72 18.82 -37.81
N ALA A 34 18.01 18.63 -37.90
CA ALA A 34 18.65 17.81 -38.93
C ALA A 34 19.82 17.01 -38.34
N GLY A 35 19.55 16.23 -37.33
CA GLY A 35 20.48 15.24 -36.76
C GLY A 35 19.68 14.01 -36.36
N CYS A 36 19.83 12.91 -37.10
CA CYS A 36 19.26 11.61 -36.81
C CYS A 36 19.53 11.19 -35.37
N GLY A 37 18.61 11.45 -34.47
CA GLY A 37 18.46 10.73 -33.23
C GLY A 37 17.66 9.45 -33.53
N LYS A 38 18.34 8.33 -33.70
CA LYS A 38 17.70 7.03 -33.54
C LYS A 38 17.15 7.00 -32.12
N SER A 39 15.82 6.98 -32.01
CA SER A 39 15.17 6.47 -30.80
C SER A 39 15.83 5.12 -30.51
N GLN A 40 16.49 4.98 -29.40
CA GLN A 40 16.79 3.66 -28.85
C GLN A 40 15.44 3.01 -28.53
N GLN A 41 14.90 2.25 -29.50
CA GLN A 41 14.18 1.06 -29.13
C GLN A 41 15.14 0.31 -28.24
N THR A 42 14.79 0.11 -26.99
CA THR A 42 15.36 -0.93 -26.14
C THR A 42 14.89 -2.28 -26.67
N THR A 43 15.33 -2.62 -27.88
CA THR A 43 15.55 -4.02 -28.23
C THR A 43 16.80 -4.39 -27.45
N GLY A 44 16.63 -4.68 -26.16
CA GLY A 44 17.66 -5.36 -25.39
C GLY A 44 18.08 -6.57 -26.21
N THR A 45 19.37 -6.79 -26.35
CA THR A 45 19.87 -8.07 -26.85
C THR A 45 19.15 -9.14 -26.05
N PRO A 46 18.48 -10.13 -26.68
CA PRO A 46 17.77 -11.14 -25.91
C PRO A 46 18.68 -11.67 -24.82
N LYS A 47 18.25 -11.60 -23.55
CA LYS A 47 19.04 -12.13 -22.43
C LYS A 47 19.33 -13.59 -22.80
N GLU A 48 20.59 -14.00 -22.85
CA GLU A 48 20.96 -15.40 -23.15
C GLU A 48 20.50 -16.32 -22.02
N GLU A 49 20.43 -15.78 -20.81
CA GLU A 49 20.01 -16.47 -19.58
C GLU A 49 18.94 -15.65 -18.88
N VAL A 50 17.99 -16.35 -18.23
CA VAL A 50 16.90 -15.79 -17.44
C VAL A 50 16.81 -16.51 -16.10
N TYR A 51 16.25 -15.83 -15.09
CA TYR A 51 15.97 -16.43 -13.78
C TYR A 51 14.59 -17.09 -13.79
N VAL A 52 14.51 -18.28 -13.18
CA VAL A 52 13.27 -19.05 -13.07
C VAL A 52 13.12 -19.54 -11.64
N PRO A 53 11.97 -19.31 -10.98
CA PRO A 53 11.72 -19.81 -9.64
C PRO A 53 11.33 -21.29 -9.66
N GLU A 54 11.77 -22.02 -8.67
CA GLU A 54 11.34 -23.37 -8.34
C GLU A 54 10.78 -23.38 -6.92
N TYR A 55 9.49 -23.56 -6.80
CA TYR A 55 8.77 -23.53 -5.53
C TYR A 55 8.81 -24.90 -4.85
N LYS A 56 9.06 -24.88 -3.56
CA LYS A 56 8.89 -26.01 -2.66
C LYS A 56 7.96 -25.57 -1.53
N ASP A 57 6.72 -26.01 -1.61
CA ASP A 57 5.77 -25.85 -0.50
C ASP A 57 6.28 -26.66 0.70
N LEU A 58 6.32 -26.03 1.86
CA LEU A 58 6.81 -26.65 3.09
C LEU A 58 5.73 -27.40 3.85
N ASP A 59 4.46 -27.29 3.42
CA ASP A 59 3.30 -27.96 4.07
C ASP A 59 3.25 -27.69 5.58
N LEU A 60 3.51 -26.42 5.95
CA LEU A 60 3.52 -25.95 7.33
C LEU A 60 2.27 -25.15 7.62
N GLN A 61 1.66 -25.45 8.75
CA GLN A 61 0.56 -24.67 9.34
C GLN A 61 1.12 -23.89 10.51
N ILE A 62 1.52 -22.64 10.26
CA ILE A 62 2.05 -21.74 11.28
C ILE A 62 1.50 -20.33 11.01
N ASP A 63 1.26 -19.58 12.08
CA ASP A 63 0.64 -18.28 12.00
C ASP A 63 1.63 -17.21 11.52
N TYR A 64 2.89 -17.36 11.91
CA TYR A 64 3.91 -16.33 11.70
C TYR A 64 5.30 -16.94 11.51
N ILE A 65 6.09 -16.39 10.57
CA ILE A 65 7.53 -16.61 10.46
C ILE A 65 8.23 -15.43 11.12
N GLY A 66 8.98 -15.70 12.18
CA GLY A 66 9.78 -14.71 12.85
C GLY A 66 11.16 -14.53 12.23
N ARG A 67 12.21 -14.85 12.99
CA ARG A 67 13.58 -14.63 12.57
C ARG A 67 14.10 -15.76 11.69
N VAL A 68 14.96 -15.38 10.74
CA VAL A 68 15.58 -16.31 9.80
C VAL A 68 17.10 -16.18 9.85
N ALA A 69 17.79 -17.32 9.89
CA ALA A 69 19.24 -17.39 9.84
C ALA A 69 19.68 -18.44 8.82
N ALA A 70 20.82 -18.23 8.16
CA ALA A 70 21.34 -19.16 7.17
C ALA A 70 22.81 -19.52 7.46
N ALA A 71 23.16 -20.79 7.24
CA ALA A 71 24.53 -21.30 7.32
C ALA A 71 24.82 -22.21 6.12
N GLY A 72 25.53 -21.71 5.12
CA GLY A 72 25.80 -22.43 3.88
C GLY A 72 24.49 -22.79 3.15
N ASP A 73 24.24 -24.11 3.00
CA ASP A 73 23.04 -24.60 2.31
C ASP A 73 21.90 -24.99 3.28
N THR A 74 21.92 -24.47 4.50
CA THR A 74 20.89 -24.69 5.53
C THR A 74 20.30 -23.37 5.96
N VAL A 75 18.97 -23.31 6.01
CA VAL A 75 18.19 -22.16 6.51
C VAL A 75 17.45 -22.56 7.75
N TYR A 76 17.54 -21.75 8.78
CA TYR A 76 16.78 -21.86 10.02
C TYR A 76 15.77 -20.73 10.09
N PHE A 77 14.57 -21.02 10.52
CA PHE A 77 13.57 -19.98 10.80
C PHE A 77 12.76 -20.33 12.05
N GLU A 78 12.45 -19.32 12.79
CA GLU A 78 11.59 -19.39 13.94
C GLU A 78 10.14 -19.17 13.51
N SER A 79 9.21 -19.83 14.19
CA SER A 79 7.78 -19.69 14.01
C SER A 79 7.10 -19.72 15.36
N SER A 80 6.11 -18.87 15.52
CA SER A 80 5.20 -18.87 16.65
C SER A 80 3.81 -19.31 16.19
N SER A 81 3.14 -20.12 17.01
CA SER A 81 1.74 -20.49 16.85
C SER A 81 0.98 -20.21 18.15
N TYR A 82 -0.25 -19.73 18.06
CA TYR A 82 -1.10 -19.42 19.20
C TYR A 82 -2.23 -20.46 19.33
N ASP A 83 -2.33 -21.08 20.50
CA ASP A 83 -3.40 -21.99 20.83
C ASP A 83 -4.51 -21.22 21.56
N GLU A 84 -5.60 -20.92 20.87
CA GLU A 84 -6.74 -20.15 21.41
C GLU A 84 -7.46 -20.88 22.56
N GLU A 85 -7.49 -22.24 22.55
CA GLU A 85 -8.17 -23.01 23.61
C GLU A 85 -7.43 -22.94 24.95
N ASN A 86 -6.10 -22.86 24.90
CA ASN A 86 -5.24 -22.86 26.10
C ASN A 86 -4.61 -21.49 26.38
N GLU A 87 -4.83 -20.48 25.53
CA GLU A 87 -4.24 -19.15 25.62
C GLU A 87 -2.69 -19.19 25.74
N THR A 88 -2.05 -20.05 24.93
CA THR A 88 -0.61 -20.25 24.96
C THR A 88 0.03 -20.07 23.59
N SER A 89 1.14 -19.32 23.55
CA SER A 89 2.02 -19.28 22.38
C SER A 89 3.06 -20.40 22.47
N THR A 90 3.42 -20.97 21.34
CA THR A 90 4.46 -21.99 21.22
C THR A 90 5.41 -21.59 20.09
N ASP A 91 6.67 -21.31 20.44
CA ASP A 91 7.71 -21.04 19.47
C ASP A 91 8.41 -22.33 19.07
N GLN A 92 8.68 -22.46 17.79
CA GLN A 92 9.35 -23.61 17.18
C GLN A 92 10.45 -23.11 16.25
N ILE A 93 11.53 -23.86 16.14
CA ILE A 93 12.59 -23.57 15.18
C ILE A 93 12.62 -24.68 14.13
N PHE A 94 12.60 -24.29 12.87
CA PHE A 94 12.69 -25.17 11.73
C PHE A 94 14.05 -25.07 11.06
N GLU A 95 14.50 -26.18 10.48
CA GLU A 95 15.72 -26.29 9.65
C GLU A 95 15.31 -26.80 8.28
N TYR A 96 15.68 -26.07 7.23
CA TYR A 96 15.54 -26.52 5.85
C TYR A 96 16.93 -26.74 5.23
N ASP A 97 17.22 -27.96 4.79
CA ASP A 97 18.49 -28.38 4.16
C ASP A 97 18.28 -28.44 2.63
N PHE A 98 18.87 -27.53 1.90
CA PHE A 98 18.76 -27.47 0.42
C PHE A 98 19.42 -28.64 -0.30
N GLN A 99 20.40 -29.31 0.33
CA GLN A 99 21.06 -30.48 -0.29
C GLN A 99 20.20 -31.74 -0.20
N LYS A 100 19.41 -31.85 0.86
CA LYS A 100 18.48 -32.96 1.07
C LYS A 100 17.05 -32.66 0.63
N GLU A 101 16.73 -31.37 0.43
CA GLU A 101 15.37 -30.88 0.23
C GLU A 101 14.41 -31.31 1.36
N GLU A 102 14.92 -31.30 2.59
CA GLU A 102 14.21 -31.77 3.78
C GLU A 102 13.98 -30.62 4.76
N LEU A 103 12.75 -30.53 5.26
CA LEU A 103 12.35 -29.68 6.37
C LEU A 103 12.32 -30.52 7.66
N LYS A 104 12.86 -29.97 8.73
CA LYS A 104 12.89 -30.58 10.04
C LYS A 104 12.57 -29.55 11.12
N MET A 105 11.66 -29.84 12.01
CA MET A 105 11.50 -29.12 13.27
C MET A 105 12.62 -29.55 14.23
N LEU A 106 13.31 -28.61 14.87
CA LEU A 106 14.35 -28.91 15.85
C LEU A 106 13.70 -29.41 17.15
N ASP A 107 14.37 -30.37 17.82
CA ASP A 107 13.93 -30.90 19.14
C ASP A 107 14.45 -29.98 20.26
N TYR A 108 14.12 -28.69 20.15
CA TYR A 108 14.44 -27.66 21.12
C TYR A 108 13.16 -27.24 21.84
N SER A 109 13.19 -27.29 23.19
CA SER A 109 12.02 -27.01 24.01
C SER A 109 12.30 -25.84 24.94
N LEU A 110 11.45 -24.82 24.84
CA LEU A 110 11.42 -23.67 25.75
C LEU A 110 10.78 -24.06 27.10
N LYS A 111 11.17 -23.35 28.15
CA LYS A 111 10.46 -23.40 29.44
C LYS A 111 9.21 -22.54 29.35
N LYS A 112 8.32 -22.71 30.31
CA LYS A 112 7.16 -21.81 30.42
C LYS A 112 7.66 -20.37 30.60
N ASP A 113 6.99 -19.44 29.95
CA ASP A 113 7.29 -18.01 29.97
C ASP A 113 8.61 -17.61 29.23
N GLU A 114 9.17 -18.52 28.42
CA GLU A 114 10.28 -18.25 27.50
C GLU A 114 9.78 -18.20 26.05
N ALA A 115 10.37 -17.31 25.25
CA ALA A 115 10.14 -17.17 23.82
C ALA A 115 11.46 -17.07 23.08
N VAL A 116 11.51 -17.55 21.83
CA VAL A 116 12.64 -17.29 20.91
C VAL A 116 12.49 -15.89 20.36
N TYR A 117 13.46 -15.05 20.62
CA TYR A 117 13.42 -13.63 20.26
C TYR A 117 14.21 -13.30 19.00
N ASN A 118 15.31 -14.06 18.80
CA ASN A 118 16.13 -13.95 17.60
C ASN A 118 16.96 -15.23 17.43
N ILE A 119 17.40 -15.51 16.19
CA ILE A 119 18.30 -16.62 15.90
C ILE A 119 19.46 -16.14 15.03
N ALA A 120 20.65 -16.70 15.22
CA ALA A 120 21.81 -16.43 14.40
C ALA A 120 22.59 -17.72 14.12
N ALA A 121 22.97 -17.94 12.89
CA ALA A 121 23.81 -19.08 12.51
C ALA A 121 25.29 -18.77 12.80
N THR A 122 25.98 -19.71 13.45
CA THR A 122 27.39 -19.60 13.78
C THR A 122 28.26 -20.25 12.69
N PRO A 123 29.55 -19.87 12.56
CA PRO A 123 30.42 -20.37 11.49
C PRO A 123 30.68 -21.88 11.51
N ASP A 124 30.54 -22.53 12.68
CA ASP A 124 30.68 -23.97 12.85
C ASP A 124 29.39 -24.75 12.58
N GLY A 125 28.36 -24.07 12.03
CA GLY A 125 27.09 -24.68 11.62
C GLY A 125 26.11 -24.93 12.76
N LYS A 126 26.32 -24.25 13.91
CA LYS A 126 25.38 -24.27 15.04
C LYS A 126 24.45 -23.09 14.99
N LEU A 127 23.40 -23.15 15.76
CA LEU A 127 22.43 -22.06 15.92
C LEU A 127 22.60 -21.43 17.30
N ALA A 128 22.68 -20.11 17.34
CA ALA A 128 22.54 -19.31 18.55
C ALA A 128 21.10 -18.81 18.60
N ALA A 129 20.36 -19.18 19.64
CA ALA A 129 18.99 -18.71 19.88
C ALA A 129 19.00 -17.72 21.04
N LEU A 130 18.53 -16.51 20.81
CA LEU A 130 18.29 -15.51 21.83
C LEU A 130 16.94 -15.77 22.44
N ILE A 131 16.95 -16.10 23.72
CA ILE A 131 15.75 -16.44 24.50
C ILE A 131 15.39 -15.27 25.38
N CYS A 132 14.14 -14.92 25.38
CA CYS A 132 13.54 -13.92 26.24
C CYS A 132 12.63 -14.64 27.25
N SER A 133 12.79 -14.35 28.53
CA SER A 133 11.85 -14.75 29.57
C SER A 133 11.22 -13.52 30.20
N THR A 134 9.89 -13.51 30.29
CA THR A 134 9.14 -12.39 30.83
C THR A 134 8.38 -12.81 32.06
N THR A 135 8.53 -12.06 33.16
CA THR A 135 7.76 -12.21 34.37
C THR A 135 7.01 -10.93 34.69
N TYR A 136 5.80 -11.04 35.19
CA TYR A 136 4.99 -9.90 35.60
C TYR A 136 4.19 -10.24 36.86
N ASP A 137 3.89 -9.20 37.64
CA ASP A 137 2.96 -9.26 38.76
C ASP A 137 1.62 -8.68 38.33
N GLU A 138 0.52 -9.30 38.73
CA GLU A 138 -0.83 -8.76 38.58
C GLU A 138 -1.34 -8.22 39.91
N ASP A 139 -2.04 -7.10 39.86
CA ASP A 139 -2.75 -6.55 41.01
C ASP A 139 -4.09 -7.29 41.27
N GLU A 140 -4.83 -6.82 42.27
CA GLU A 140 -6.13 -7.40 42.65
C GLU A 140 -7.22 -7.28 41.57
N ASN A 141 -6.98 -6.46 40.53
CA ASN A 141 -7.89 -6.24 39.41
C ASN A 141 -7.42 -6.94 38.12
N GLY A 142 -6.29 -7.67 38.16
CA GLY A 142 -5.68 -8.29 36.99
C GLY A 142 -4.83 -7.35 36.13
N GLU A 143 -4.50 -6.13 36.65
CA GLU A 143 -3.62 -5.23 35.92
C GLU A 143 -2.13 -5.60 36.16
N VAL A 144 -1.35 -5.67 35.08
CA VAL A 144 0.09 -5.92 35.13
C VAL A 144 0.81 -4.75 35.81
N THR A 145 1.47 -5.03 36.93
CA THR A 145 2.07 -3.97 37.76
C THR A 145 3.58 -3.95 37.74
N ASN A 146 4.25 -5.07 37.59
CA ASN A 146 5.69 -5.19 37.45
C ASN A 146 5.99 -6.05 36.23
N TRP A 147 6.92 -5.59 35.43
CA TRP A 147 7.37 -6.29 34.25
C TRP A 147 8.89 -6.42 34.29
N GLU A 148 9.39 -7.64 34.32
CA GLU A 148 10.82 -7.91 34.26
C GLU A 148 11.13 -8.84 33.11
N THR A 149 12.11 -8.47 32.28
CA THR A 149 12.56 -9.25 31.14
C THR A 149 14.00 -9.70 31.36
N ALA A 150 14.29 -10.96 31.13
CA ALA A 150 15.64 -11.51 31.14
C ALA A 150 15.97 -12.16 29.80
N TYR A 151 17.24 -12.05 29.41
CA TYR A 151 17.73 -12.60 28.15
C TYR A 151 18.89 -13.55 28.36
N GLU A 152 18.89 -14.65 27.61
CA GLU A 152 20.02 -15.56 27.49
C GLU A 152 20.22 -15.99 26.03
N VAL A 153 21.41 -16.39 25.66
CA VAL A 153 21.69 -16.98 24.35
C VAL A 153 22.04 -18.44 24.53
N ASP A 154 21.19 -19.32 23.97
CA ASP A 154 21.45 -20.73 23.88
C ASP A 154 22.18 -21.09 22.58
N ILE A 155 23.33 -21.75 22.71
CA ILE A 155 24.05 -22.32 21.58
C ILE A 155 23.61 -23.78 21.44
N LEU A 156 22.88 -24.05 20.36
CA LEU A 156 22.35 -25.39 20.08
C LEU A 156 23.43 -26.27 19.43
N SER A 157 23.35 -27.58 19.70
CA SER A 157 24.14 -28.57 18.97
C SER A 157 23.85 -28.54 17.47
N ALA A 158 24.77 -29.00 16.63
CA ALA A 158 24.63 -28.98 15.17
C ALA A 158 23.40 -29.77 14.64
N ASP A 159 22.85 -30.69 15.42
CA ASP A 159 21.60 -31.40 15.12
C ASP A 159 20.35 -30.72 15.71
N GLY A 160 20.52 -29.61 16.43
CA GLY A 160 19.46 -28.85 17.06
C GLY A 160 18.77 -29.55 18.25
N ALA A 161 19.30 -30.70 18.71
CA ALA A 161 18.62 -31.54 19.70
C ALA A 161 19.01 -31.22 21.15
N SER A 162 20.02 -30.39 21.40
CA SER A 162 20.45 -30.04 22.75
C SER A 162 21.13 -28.71 22.85
N VAL A 163 21.01 -28.06 24.01
CA VAL A 163 21.76 -26.85 24.34
C VAL A 163 23.16 -27.26 24.78
N GLU A 164 24.16 -26.86 24.02
CA GLU A 164 25.58 -27.08 24.38
C GLU A 164 26.05 -26.05 25.38
N LYS A 165 25.49 -24.83 25.31
CA LYS A 165 25.92 -23.72 26.15
C LYS A 165 24.83 -22.68 26.26
N THR A 166 24.63 -22.08 27.42
CA THR A 166 23.84 -20.91 27.69
C THR A 166 24.74 -19.75 28.08
N ILE A 167 24.51 -18.59 27.53
CA ILE A 167 25.16 -17.31 27.84
C ILE A 167 24.13 -16.39 28.49
N ASP A 168 24.23 -16.19 29.76
CA ASP A 168 23.38 -15.30 30.56
C ASP A 168 23.74 -13.83 30.27
N LEU A 169 22.76 -13.04 29.83
CA LEU A 169 22.92 -11.62 29.49
C LEU A 169 22.54 -10.68 30.63
N SER A 170 22.05 -11.17 31.78
CA SER A 170 21.58 -10.35 32.92
C SER A 170 22.65 -9.42 33.52
N SER A 171 23.94 -9.77 33.34
CA SER A 171 25.04 -8.91 33.77
C SER A 171 25.34 -7.74 32.81
N PHE A 172 24.74 -7.73 31.63
CA PHE A 172 24.98 -6.76 30.55
C PHE A 172 23.76 -5.88 30.23
N LEU A 173 22.56 -6.40 30.48
CA LEU A 173 21.27 -5.79 30.19
C LEU A 173 20.50 -5.58 31.50
N SER A 174 19.76 -4.50 31.61
CA SER A 174 18.81 -4.29 32.71
C SER A 174 17.47 -4.98 32.39
N PRO A 175 16.64 -5.31 33.39
CA PRO A 175 15.33 -5.92 33.18
C PRO A 175 14.35 -5.08 32.35
N GLU A 176 14.61 -3.79 32.19
CA GLU A 176 13.79 -2.84 31.41
C GLU A 176 14.32 -2.64 29.97
N GLN A 177 15.50 -3.20 29.65
CA GLN A 177 16.07 -3.08 28.31
C GLN A 177 15.47 -4.12 27.37
N TYR A 178 15.22 -3.68 26.16
CA TYR A 178 14.68 -4.46 25.07
C TYR A 178 15.79 -4.82 24.10
N VAL A 179 15.97 -6.09 23.77
CA VAL A 179 16.92 -6.54 22.74
C VAL A 179 16.18 -6.65 21.42
N GLN A 180 16.71 -6.10 20.36
CA GLN A 180 16.03 -6.07 19.08
C GLN A 180 16.63 -7.03 18.04
N GLU A 181 17.95 -7.02 17.86
CA GLU A 181 18.62 -7.75 16.80
C GLU A 181 19.83 -8.51 17.31
N MET A 182 20.11 -9.67 16.69
CA MET A 182 21.30 -10.46 16.93
C MET A 182 21.85 -11.04 15.62
N CYS A 183 23.17 -10.96 15.42
CA CYS A 183 23.85 -11.74 14.39
C CYS A 183 25.18 -12.31 14.89
N ALA A 184 25.76 -13.25 14.12
CA ALA A 184 27.07 -13.85 14.44
C ALA A 184 28.05 -13.62 13.28
N ASP A 185 29.29 -13.16 13.58
CA ASP A 185 30.32 -13.03 12.57
C ASP A 185 31.02 -14.38 12.23
N THR A 186 31.85 -14.40 11.20
CA THR A 186 32.58 -15.60 10.78
C THR A 186 33.64 -16.11 11.78
N LYS A 187 33.83 -15.41 12.91
CA LYS A 187 34.68 -15.84 14.04
C LYS A 187 33.88 -16.41 15.20
N GLY A 188 32.54 -16.36 15.09
CA GLY A 188 31.61 -16.79 16.13
C GLY A 188 31.41 -15.73 17.22
N ASN A 189 31.76 -14.47 16.99
CA ASN A 189 31.35 -13.39 17.88
C ASN A 189 29.88 -13.07 17.67
N LEU A 190 29.17 -12.82 18.76
CA LEU A 190 27.75 -12.42 18.75
C LEU A 190 27.66 -10.91 18.86
N TYR A 191 26.84 -10.30 18.02
CA TYR A 191 26.52 -8.90 18.00
C TYR A 191 25.06 -8.75 18.38
N ILE A 192 24.77 -8.08 19.49
CA ILE A 192 23.44 -7.98 20.09
C ILE A 192 23.11 -6.51 20.24
N PHE A 193 22.06 -6.03 19.56
CA PHE A 193 21.60 -4.64 19.65
C PHE A 193 20.57 -4.52 20.79
N ASP A 194 20.80 -3.58 21.69
CA ASP A 194 19.96 -3.36 22.87
C ASP A 194 18.68 -2.56 22.62
N GLY A 195 18.36 -2.30 21.34
CA GLY A 195 17.15 -1.57 20.95
C GLY A 195 17.16 -0.07 21.24
N ASP A 196 18.24 0.46 21.80
CA ASP A 196 18.37 1.87 22.20
C ASP A 196 19.57 2.55 21.53
N SER A 197 20.77 2.22 21.96
CA SER A 197 21.93 3.04 21.59
C SER A 197 23.24 2.28 21.37
N LYS A 198 23.26 0.97 21.57
CA LYS A 198 24.53 0.21 21.44
C LYS A 198 24.35 -1.22 20.97
N ILE A 199 25.38 -1.71 20.28
CA ILE A 199 25.56 -3.12 19.98
C ILE A 199 26.58 -3.69 20.94
N MET A 200 26.18 -4.67 21.73
CA MET A 200 27.06 -5.45 22.59
C MET A 200 27.73 -6.54 21.75
N VAL A 201 29.05 -6.65 21.84
CA VAL A 201 29.80 -7.71 21.14
C VAL A 201 30.38 -8.67 22.13
N LEU A 202 30.01 -9.94 22.01
CA LEU A 202 30.50 -11.06 22.85
C LEU A 202 31.34 -12.01 22.00
N ASP A 203 32.36 -12.61 22.59
CA ASP A 203 33.01 -13.78 21.94
C ASP A 203 32.13 -15.03 22.04
N GLY A 204 32.41 -16.07 21.27
CA GLY A 204 31.67 -17.35 21.32
C GLY A 204 31.67 -18.01 22.71
N ASN A 205 32.42 -17.49 23.70
CA ASN A 205 32.37 -17.91 25.09
C ASN A 205 31.46 -17.02 25.97
N GLY A 206 30.82 -15.99 25.40
CA GLY A 206 30.00 -15.04 26.14
C GLY A 206 30.83 -13.99 26.89
N THR A 207 32.13 -13.87 26.57
CA THR A 207 32.95 -12.80 27.14
C THR A 207 32.74 -11.51 26.36
N LYS A 208 32.36 -10.45 27.05
CA LYS A 208 32.16 -9.13 26.41
C LYS A 208 33.47 -8.58 25.85
N LEU A 209 33.52 -8.36 24.55
CA LEU A 209 34.63 -7.77 23.85
C LEU A 209 34.58 -6.23 23.88
N CYS A 210 33.43 -5.68 23.55
CA CYS A 210 33.19 -4.24 23.58
C CYS A 210 31.70 -3.91 23.46
N ASP A 211 31.37 -2.63 23.66
CA ASP A 211 30.13 -2.01 23.18
C ASP A 211 30.48 -1.12 21.98
N VAL A 212 29.63 -1.12 20.97
CA VAL A 212 29.67 -0.25 19.79
C VAL A 212 28.52 0.73 19.92
N GLN A 213 28.80 2.03 19.90
CA GLN A 213 27.76 3.04 20.00
C GLN A 213 27.06 3.22 18.65
N VAL A 214 25.75 3.36 18.70
CA VAL A 214 24.85 3.60 17.56
C VAL A 214 23.95 4.78 17.93
N ASP A 215 23.94 5.81 17.12
CA ASP A 215 23.19 7.03 17.40
C ASP A 215 21.75 6.98 16.83
N ASN A 216 21.43 5.97 16.02
CA ASN A 216 20.17 5.81 15.31
C ASN A 216 19.60 4.40 15.49
N TRP A 217 18.31 4.25 15.23
CA TRP A 217 17.64 2.95 15.21
C TRP A 217 18.23 2.04 14.11
N ILE A 218 18.55 0.81 14.48
CA ILE A 218 18.97 -0.23 13.55
C ILE A 218 17.73 -0.90 12.96
N ASN A 219 17.65 -0.92 11.63
CA ASN A 219 16.57 -1.62 10.93
C ASN A 219 16.92 -3.10 10.71
N ASP A 220 18.18 -3.39 10.37
CA ASP A 220 18.63 -4.74 10.09
C ASP A 220 20.15 -4.87 10.32
N MET A 221 20.64 -6.09 10.55
CA MET A 221 22.05 -6.40 10.80
C MET A 221 22.46 -7.69 10.10
N THR A 222 23.47 -7.64 9.26
CA THR A 222 23.96 -8.81 8.52
C THR A 222 25.47 -8.91 8.48
N VAL A 223 25.97 -10.07 8.09
CA VAL A 223 27.41 -10.37 7.91
C VAL A 223 27.72 -10.46 6.44
N SER A 224 28.75 -9.74 5.98
CA SER A 224 29.25 -9.90 4.60
C SER A 224 29.99 -11.22 4.41
N LYS A 225 30.18 -11.62 3.16
CA LYS A 225 31.03 -12.76 2.79
C LYS A 225 32.43 -12.68 3.39
N GLU A 226 32.99 -11.48 3.54
CA GLU A 226 34.28 -11.23 4.12
C GLU A 226 34.32 -11.38 5.64
N GLY A 227 33.14 -11.52 6.28
CA GLY A 227 32.98 -11.71 7.72
C GLY A 227 32.90 -10.43 8.53
N ASP A 228 32.71 -9.31 7.87
CA ASP A 228 32.46 -8.03 8.53
C ASP A 228 30.94 -7.85 8.75
N VAL A 229 30.56 -7.25 9.88
CA VAL A 229 29.14 -6.99 10.21
C VAL A 229 28.75 -5.60 9.75
N TYR A 230 27.59 -5.52 9.13
CA TYR A 230 26.97 -4.31 8.62
C TYR A 230 25.59 -4.09 9.26
N VAL A 231 25.20 -2.84 9.39
CA VAL A 231 23.89 -2.41 9.90
C VAL A 231 23.24 -1.47 8.91
N SER A 232 21.93 -1.55 8.77
CA SER A 232 21.13 -0.51 8.14
C SER A 232 20.50 0.38 9.21
N ILE A 233 20.61 1.70 9.01
CA ILE A 233 20.09 2.72 9.94
C ILE A 233 19.37 3.80 9.14
N TYR A 234 18.41 4.49 9.78
CA TYR A 234 17.83 5.70 9.19
C TYR A 234 18.68 6.92 9.52
N GLY A 235 19.28 7.49 8.49
CA GLY A 235 20.03 8.75 8.55
C GLY A 235 19.18 9.95 8.15
N ASP A 236 19.80 11.14 8.12
CA ASP A 236 19.11 12.40 7.79
C ASP A 236 18.52 12.46 6.38
N ASN A 237 19.03 11.64 5.43
CA ASN A 237 18.64 11.65 4.02
C ASN A 237 18.10 10.29 3.53
N GLY A 238 17.64 9.44 4.43
CA GLY A 238 17.14 8.10 4.14
C GLY A 238 17.97 7.00 4.77
N MET A 239 17.80 5.77 4.28
CA MET A 239 18.47 4.60 4.81
C MET A 239 19.97 4.62 4.47
N GLU A 240 20.81 4.26 5.42
CA GLU A 240 22.26 4.16 5.28
C GLU A 240 22.74 2.78 5.72
N ILE A 241 23.67 2.18 4.97
CA ILE A 241 24.37 0.96 5.38
C ILE A 241 25.76 1.32 5.84
N ARG A 242 26.11 0.88 7.05
CA ARG A 242 27.40 1.15 7.69
C ARG A 242 28.02 -0.12 8.27
N LYS A 243 29.33 -0.22 8.17
CA LYS A 243 30.10 -1.31 8.80
C LYS A 243 30.30 -1.05 10.29
N ILE A 244 30.25 -2.07 11.11
CA ILE A 244 30.66 -2.02 12.51
C ILE A 244 32.19 -2.01 12.60
N ASP A 245 32.75 -0.94 13.17
CA ASP A 245 34.20 -0.82 13.43
C ASP A 245 34.48 -1.12 14.91
N LEU A 246 34.92 -2.35 15.18
CA LEU A 246 35.26 -2.77 16.53
C LEU A 246 36.45 -2.01 17.14
N ALA A 247 37.37 -1.51 16.30
CA ALA A 247 38.52 -0.75 16.79
C ALA A 247 38.13 0.67 17.19
N ALA A 248 37.26 1.30 16.42
CA ALA A 248 36.71 2.60 16.74
C ALA A 248 35.58 2.52 17.79
N LYS A 249 34.98 1.33 18.01
CA LYS A 249 33.78 1.10 18.82
C LYS A 249 32.59 1.95 18.37
N GLY A 250 32.39 2.06 17.08
CA GLY A 250 31.37 2.85 16.43
C GLY A 250 31.09 2.32 15.04
N LEU A 251 30.28 3.05 14.27
CA LEU A 251 29.99 2.74 12.88
C LEU A 251 30.98 3.46 11.96
N SER A 252 31.30 2.84 10.83
CA SER A 252 32.07 3.47 9.75
C SER A 252 31.28 4.60 9.08
N GLU A 253 31.91 5.31 8.14
CA GLU A 253 31.17 6.13 7.18
C GLU A 253 30.18 5.26 6.39
N LYS A 254 29.10 5.88 5.90
CA LYS A 254 28.12 5.17 5.07
C LYS A 254 28.76 4.61 3.80
N ILE A 255 28.21 3.51 3.32
CA ILE A 255 28.59 2.95 2.02
C ILE A 255 27.81 3.69 0.94
N GLU A 256 28.53 4.33 0.02
CA GLU A 256 27.92 5.07 -1.08
C GLU A 256 27.36 4.13 -2.15
N GLY A 257 26.23 4.53 -2.77
CA GLY A 257 25.63 3.81 -3.91
C GLY A 257 24.89 2.53 -3.54
N ILE A 258 24.65 2.22 -2.26
CA ILE A 258 23.81 1.11 -1.86
C ILE A 258 22.35 1.56 -1.69
N ALA A 259 22.13 2.68 -0.98
CA ALA A 259 20.81 3.22 -0.72
C ALA A 259 20.76 4.67 -1.17
N GLU A 260 19.73 5.04 -1.91
CA GLU A 260 19.44 6.42 -2.29
C GLU A 260 17.96 6.70 -1.96
N GLY A 261 17.72 7.54 -0.94
CA GLY A 261 16.36 7.93 -0.54
C GLY A 261 15.76 7.09 0.59
N TYR A 262 14.42 7.07 0.65
CA TYR A 262 13.65 6.44 1.73
C TYR A 262 13.07 5.07 1.36
N GLY A 263 13.58 4.44 0.30
CA GLY A 263 13.16 3.10 -0.12
C GLY A 263 13.46 2.02 0.93
N ASN A 264 12.62 0.98 0.96
CA ASN A 264 12.85 -0.18 1.82
C ASN A 264 13.95 -1.05 1.23
N ILE A 265 15.12 -1.06 1.87
CA ILE A 265 16.23 -1.91 1.51
C ILE A 265 16.43 -2.97 2.58
N SER A 266 16.38 -4.23 2.18
CA SER A 266 16.86 -5.36 2.98
C SER A 266 18.20 -5.85 2.43
N PHE A 267 19.07 -6.37 3.30
CA PHE A 267 20.36 -6.87 2.89
C PHE A 267 20.69 -8.19 3.59
N TYR A 268 21.32 -9.07 2.83
CA TYR A 268 21.55 -10.45 3.23
C TYR A 268 23.00 -10.86 2.98
N THR A 269 23.43 -11.90 3.66
CA THR A 269 24.77 -12.47 3.46
C THR A 269 24.91 -13.05 2.06
N GLY A 270 25.93 -12.61 1.32
CA GLY A 270 26.35 -13.25 0.07
C GLY A 270 27.31 -14.40 0.32
N THR A 271 27.41 -15.32 -0.63
CA THR A 271 28.42 -16.40 -0.66
C THR A 271 29.37 -16.23 -1.82
N THR A 272 28.90 -15.84 -2.99
CA THR A 272 29.70 -15.48 -4.17
C THR A 272 29.88 -13.97 -4.29
N THR A 273 28.89 -13.18 -3.85
CA THR A 273 28.93 -11.71 -3.74
C THR A 273 29.25 -11.28 -2.32
N SER A 274 29.67 -10.02 -2.09
CA SER A 274 29.91 -9.52 -0.74
C SER A 274 28.60 -9.40 0.06
N LEU A 275 27.58 -8.79 -0.54
CA LEU A 275 26.23 -8.65 -0.01
C LEU A 275 25.20 -8.92 -1.12
N LEU A 276 24.07 -9.46 -0.74
CA LEU A 276 22.85 -9.50 -1.54
C LEU A 276 21.91 -8.43 -1.02
N LEU A 277 21.33 -7.63 -1.90
CA LEU A 277 20.42 -6.54 -1.55
C LEU A 277 19.04 -6.77 -2.18
N SER A 278 18.01 -6.36 -1.50
CA SER A 278 16.65 -6.24 -2.06
C SER A 278 16.14 -4.81 -1.88
N GLU A 279 15.66 -4.19 -2.95
CA GLU A 279 15.10 -2.85 -2.98
C GLU A 279 13.90 -2.84 -3.94
N ASP A 280 12.74 -2.45 -3.46
CA ASP A 280 11.49 -2.35 -4.23
C ASP A 280 11.17 -3.61 -5.04
N GLY A 281 11.41 -4.80 -4.46
CA GLY A 281 11.17 -6.09 -5.10
C GLY A 281 12.24 -6.54 -6.07
N LYS A 282 13.31 -5.79 -6.25
CA LYS A 282 14.46 -6.16 -7.08
C LYS A 282 15.60 -6.66 -6.23
N PHE A 283 16.29 -7.67 -6.73
CA PHE A 283 17.48 -8.22 -6.09
C PHE A 283 18.76 -7.80 -6.80
N PHE A 284 19.77 -7.44 -6.01
CA PHE A 284 21.06 -6.96 -6.51
C PHE A 284 22.20 -7.68 -5.80
N SER A 285 23.27 -7.95 -6.54
CA SER A 285 24.57 -8.25 -5.96
C SER A 285 25.34 -6.95 -5.68
N TYR A 286 26.06 -6.90 -4.58
CA TYR A 286 26.92 -5.78 -4.26
C TYR A 286 28.31 -6.26 -3.89
N ASP A 287 29.34 -5.70 -4.54
CA ASP A 287 30.76 -5.98 -4.28
C ASP A 287 31.35 -4.84 -3.45
N LEU A 288 31.67 -5.13 -2.19
CA LEU A 288 32.22 -4.16 -1.24
C LEU A 288 33.63 -3.65 -1.64
N GLY A 289 34.35 -4.43 -2.43
CA GLY A 289 35.72 -4.06 -2.85
C GLY A 289 35.74 -3.03 -3.97
N SER A 290 34.83 -3.14 -4.93
CA SER A 290 34.73 -2.25 -6.10
C SER A 290 33.64 -1.19 -5.92
N GLY A 291 32.67 -1.37 -5.00
CA GLY A 291 31.48 -0.57 -4.89
C GLY A 291 30.50 -0.77 -6.05
N SER A 292 30.60 -1.89 -6.78
CA SER A 292 29.70 -2.16 -7.91
C SER A 292 28.42 -2.86 -7.43
N ARG A 293 27.30 -2.39 -7.95
CA ARG A 293 25.95 -2.94 -7.78
C ARG A 293 25.47 -3.48 -9.12
N GLU A 294 25.00 -4.72 -9.17
CA GLU A 294 24.46 -5.35 -10.37
C GLU A 294 23.06 -5.92 -10.07
N GLU A 295 22.06 -5.54 -10.85
CA GLU A 295 20.72 -6.09 -10.76
C GLU A 295 20.75 -7.56 -11.22
N LEU A 296 20.21 -8.45 -10.38
CA LEU A 296 20.09 -9.87 -10.65
C LEU A 296 18.74 -10.16 -11.32
N PHE A 297 17.67 -9.88 -10.62
CA PHE A 297 16.31 -10.05 -11.12
C PHE A 297 15.32 -9.14 -10.38
N ASP A 298 14.17 -8.93 -11.00
CA ASP A 298 12.97 -8.34 -10.41
C ASP A 298 12.01 -9.46 -10.03
N CYS A 299 11.48 -9.46 -8.80
CA CYS A 299 10.51 -10.45 -8.32
C CYS A 299 9.31 -10.56 -9.24
N LEU A 300 8.78 -9.44 -9.73
CA LEU A 300 7.65 -9.42 -10.64
C LEU A 300 7.98 -10.04 -12.01
N GLU A 301 9.23 -9.85 -12.51
CA GLU A 301 9.71 -10.51 -13.73
C GLU A 301 9.82 -12.04 -13.61
N VAL A 302 9.91 -12.57 -12.38
CA VAL A 302 10.00 -14.01 -12.12
C VAL A 302 8.75 -14.58 -11.46
N ASP A 303 7.64 -13.85 -11.49
CA ASP A 303 6.33 -14.24 -10.95
C ASP A 303 6.35 -14.51 -9.43
N ILE A 304 7.10 -13.71 -8.68
CA ILE A 304 7.16 -13.73 -7.22
C ILE A 304 6.54 -12.44 -6.68
N ASN A 305 5.67 -12.56 -5.68
CA ASN A 305 5.24 -11.39 -4.93
C ASN A 305 6.32 -11.01 -3.90
N SER A 306 6.95 -9.86 -4.10
CA SER A 306 8.01 -9.36 -3.21
C SER A 306 7.53 -9.10 -1.79
N ASP A 307 6.22 -8.83 -1.61
CA ASP A 307 5.64 -8.49 -0.31
C ASP A 307 5.52 -9.73 0.61
N TYR A 308 5.61 -10.93 0.03
CA TYR A 308 5.62 -12.21 0.75
C TYR A 308 7.03 -12.70 1.09
N VAL A 309 8.08 -12.01 0.66
CA VAL A 309 9.48 -12.41 0.94
C VAL A 309 9.82 -12.09 2.39
N GLN A 310 9.96 -13.12 3.21
CA GLN A 310 10.37 -13.00 4.61
C GLN A 310 11.90 -12.95 4.75
N ALA A 311 12.59 -13.73 3.94
CA ALA A 311 14.05 -13.76 3.92
C ALA A 311 14.59 -14.22 2.56
N ALA A 312 15.84 -13.90 2.32
CA ALA A 312 16.56 -14.33 1.13
C ALA A 312 18.02 -14.66 1.46
N GLY A 313 18.70 -15.31 0.52
CA GLY A 313 20.13 -15.55 0.64
C GLY A 313 20.70 -16.25 -0.59
N GLU A 314 21.99 -16.52 -0.54
CA GLU A 314 22.75 -17.15 -1.59
C GLU A 314 23.34 -18.47 -1.10
N LEU A 315 23.09 -19.56 -1.82
CA LEU A 315 23.70 -20.87 -1.56
C LEU A 315 25.19 -20.88 -1.91
N ALA A 316 25.92 -21.87 -1.43
CA ALA A 316 27.36 -22.04 -1.69
C ALA A 316 27.71 -22.13 -3.19
N ASP A 317 26.76 -22.56 -4.02
CA ASP A 317 26.95 -22.68 -5.49
C ASP A 317 26.48 -21.45 -6.27
N GLY A 318 26.05 -20.37 -5.58
CA GLY A 318 25.61 -19.10 -6.15
C GLY A 318 24.15 -19.04 -6.59
N ARG A 319 23.35 -20.10 -6.33
CA ARG A 319 21.90 -20.00 -6.51
C ARG A 319 21.30 -19.18 -5.37
N LEU A 320 20.24 -18.45 -5.70
CA LEU A 320 19.52 -17.65 -4.72
C LEU A 320 18.33 -18.42 -4.17
N TRP A 321 18.00 -18.20 -2.91
CA TRP A 321 16.81 -18.74 -2.28
C TRP A 321 15.99 -17.61 -1.65
N LEU A 322 14.67 -17.81 -1.60
CA LEU A 322 13.72 -16.96 -0.91
C LEU A 322 12.84 -17.82 0.00
N LEU A 323 12.53 -17.33 1.18
CA LEU A 323 11.49 -17.87 2.04
C LEU A 323 10.27 -16.97 1.91
N LEU A 324 9.17 -17.52 1.43
CA LEU A 324 7.91 -16.81 1.22
C LEU A 324 6.88 -17.24 2.26
N ASN A 325 6.11 -16.27 2.75
CA ASN A 325 4.88 -16.48 3.50
C ASN A 325 3.75 -15.83 2.70
N ASP A 326 3.00 -16.64 1.96
CA ASP A 326 1.88 -16.19 1.13
C ASP A 326 0.62 -16.15 2.01
N TYR A 327 0.44 -15.00 2.66
CA TYR A 327 -0.74 -14.68 3.43
C TYR A 327 -1.67 -13.82 2.60
N ASP A 328 -2.82 -14.33 2.21
CA ASP A 328 -3.76 -13.63 1.35
C ASP A 328 -4.89 -12.92 2.12
N GLY A 329 -4.82 -12.93 3.46
CA GLY A 329 -5.82 -12.29 4.32
C GLY A 329 -7.14 -13.06 4.43
N SER A 330 -7.23 -14.26 3.83
CA SER A 330 -8.35 -15.18 4.04
C SER A 330 -8.13 -16.01 5.30
N ASP A 331 -9.20 -16.62 5.80
CA ASP A 331 -9.13 -17.60 6.90
C ASP A 331 -8.53 -18.95 6.45
N GLU A 332 -8.08 -19.05 5.20
CA GLU A 332 -7.35 -20.20 4.68
C GLU A 332 -5.88 -20.12 5.14
N GLU A 333 -5.32 -21.30 5.40
CA GLU A 333 -3.98 -21.49 5.97
C GLU A 333 -2.89 -20.77 5.16
N ASN A 334 -1.96 -20.10 5.83
CA ASN A 334 -0.79 -19.49 5.22
C ASN A 334 0.01 -20.53 4.42
N SER A 335 0.37 -20.22 3.19
CA SER A 335 1.25 -21.06 2.38
C SER A 335 2.70 -20.61 2.54
N ILE A 336 3.53 -21.48 3.14
CA ILE A 336 4.96 -21.20 3.32
C ILE A 336 5.75 -21.98 2.29
N SER A 337 6.50 -21.26 1.49
CA SER A 337 7.29 -21.84 0.42
C SER A 337 8.77 -21.45 0.49
N MET A 338 9.64 -22.43 0.29
CA MET A 338 11.04 -22.17 -0.05
C MET A 338 11.16 -22.09 -1.58
N VAL A 339 11.70 -20.99 -2.08
CA VAL A 339 11.86 -20.77 -3.53
C VAL A 339 13.32 -20.75 -3.89
N LEU A 340 13.72 -21.57 -4.85
CA LEU A 340 15.06 -21.60 -5.41
C LEU A 340 15.07 -20.88 -6.76
N ILE A 341 15.83 -19.81 -6.87
CA ILE A 341 15.98 -19.05 -8.11
C ILE A 341 17.10 -19.65 -8.93
N LYS A 342 16.76 -20.19 -10.10
CA LYS A 342 17.70 -20.82 -11.02
C LYS A 342 17.96 -19.93 -12.23
N LYS A 343 19.21 -19.81 -12.64
CA LYS A 343 19.59 -19.16 -13.88
C LYS A 343 19.63 -20.20 -14.99
N VAL A 344 18.76 -20.06 -15.99
CA VAL A 344 18.63 -21.00 -17.11
C VAL A 344 18.76 -20.26 -18.44
N LYS A 345 19.05 -20.99 -19.52
CA LYS A 345 19.06 -20.38 -20.85
C LYS A 345 17.64 -19.98 -21.25
N ALA A 346 17.48 -18.78 -21.82
CA ALA A 346 16.18 -18.31 -22.29
C ALA A 346 15.50 -19.28 -23.27
N SER A 347 16.30 -20.06 -24.04
CA SER A 347 15.78 -21.10 -24.95
C SER A 347 15.18 -22.34 -24.26
N GLU A 348 15.37 -22.49 -22.97
CA GLU A 348 14.83 -23.59 -22.16
C GLU A 348 13.46 -23.24 -21.56
N VAL A 349 13.07 -21.95 -21.58
CA VAL A 349 11.77 -21.47 -21.12
C VAL A 349 10.77 -21.46 -22.28
N THR A 350 9.58 -22.00 -22.07
CA THR A 350 8.52 -21.94 -23.08
C THR A 350 8.09 -20.49 -23.29
N PRO A 351 8.22 -19.93 -24.51
CA PRO A 351 7.85 -18.55 -24.75
C PRO A 351 6.32 -18.38 -24.66
N LYS A 352 5.89 -17.33 -23.95
CA LYS A 352 4.51 -16.85 -23.92
C LYS A 352 4.43 -15.54 -24.70
N THR A 353 3.22 -15.19 -25.19
CA THR A 353 2.99 -13.88 -25.79
C THR A 353 2.97 -12.83 -24.69
N GLU A 354 3.85 -11.86 -24.78
CA GLU A 354 3.92 -10.76 -23.83
C GLU A 354 2.78 -9.77 -24.05
N ILE A 355 2.15 -9.37 -22.94
CA ILE A 355 1.11 -8.35 -22.85
C ILE A 355 1.63 -7.28 -21.90
N THR A 356 1.72 -6.05 -22.37
CA THR A 356 2.19 -4.94 -21.53
C THR A 356 1.05 -4.37 -20.70
N TYR A 357 1.25 -4.26 -19.37
CA TYR A 357 0.37 -3.60 -18.42
C TYR A 357 1.02 -2.28 -18.00
N GLY A 358 0.36 -1.17 -18.28
CA GLY A 358 0.86 0.17 -17.92
C GLY A 358 0.09 0.76 -16.75
N ALA A 359 0.78 1.10 -15.67
CA ALA A 359 0.22 1.75 -14.48
C ALA A 359 1.05 2.97 -14.06
N MET A 360 0.44 3.95 -13.40
CA MET A 360 1.21 4.96 -12.68
C MET A 360 1.90 4.31 -11.48
N TRP A 361 1.15 3.64 -10.64
CA TRP A 361 1.62 2.78 -9.56
C TRP A 361 0.82 1.49 -9.60
N LEU A 362 1.49 0.36 -9.39
CA LEU A 362 0.82 -0.94 -9.40
C LEU A 362 0.14 -1.19 -8.05
N ASP A 363 -1.18 -1.39 -8.09
CA ASP A 363 -1.97 -1.76 -6.91
C ASP A 363 -1.53 -3.13 -6.36
N TYR A 364 -1.54 -3.29 -5.03
CA TYR A 364 -1.13 -4.51 -4.34
C TYR A 364 -1.92 -5.75 -4.80
N ASN A 365 -3.24 -5.64 -4.89
CA ASN A 365 -4.10 -6.77 -5.32
C ASN A 365 -3.91 -7.09 -6.80
N LEU A 366 -3.70 -6.07 -7.64
CA LEU A 366 -3.40 -6.27 -9.05
C LEU A 366 -2.04 -6.95 -9.26
N LYS A 367 -1.05 -6.64 -8.43
CA LYS A 367 0.26 -7.31 -8.45
C LYS A 367 0.10 -8.82 -8.26
N LYS A 368 -0.67 -9.24 -7.24
CA LYS A 368 -1.00 -10.66 -7.01
C LYS A 368 -1.72 -11.26 -8.22
N ASN A 369 -2.75 -10.60 -8.74
CA ASN A 369 -3.52 -11.08 -9.88
C ASN A 369 -2.68 -11.25 -11.16
N ILE A 370 -1.72 -10.34 -11.40
CA ILE A 370 -0.79 -10.45 -12.53
C ILE A 370 0.13 -11.66 -12.37
N ILE A 371 0.66 -11.87 -11.17
CA ILE A 371 1.53 -13.02 -10.86
C ILE A 371 0.76 -14.33 -11.06
N ASP A 372 -0.46 -14.43 -10.54
CA ASP A 372 -1.31 -15.60 -10.67
C ASP A 372 -1.70 -15.86 -12.14
N PHE A 373 -2.03 -14.81 -12.88
CA PHE A 373 -2.25 -14.91 -14.32
C PHE A 373 -1.00 -15.43 -15.04
N ASN A 374 0.15 -14.89 -14.74
CA ASN A 374 1.41 -15.30 -15.37
C ASN A 374 1.76 -16.77 -15.08
N LYS A 375 1.52 -17.24 -13.84
CA LYS A 375 1.73 -18.64 -13.45
C LYS A 375 0.75 -19.57 -14.19
N ASN A 376 -0.53 -19.20 -14.28
CA ASN A 376 -1.60 -20.07 -14.75
C ASN A 376 -1.83 -20.03 -16.27
N SER A 377 -1.63 -18.87 -16.93
CA SER A 377 -1.80 -18.74 -18.37
C SER A 377 -0.71 -19.51 -19.13
N LYS A 378 -1.11 -20.28 -20.16
CA LYS A 378 -0.20 -21.05 -21.02
C LYS A 378 0.35 -20.25 -22.18
N ASP A 379 -0.44 -19.30 -22.67
CA ASP A 379 -0.20 -18.61 -23.93
C ASP A 379 0.29 -17.17 -23.74
N TYR A 380 -0.04 -16.55 -22.59
CA TYR A 380 0.21 -15.14 -22.33
C TYR A 380 1.02 -14.92 -21.06
N ARG A 381 1.74 -13.79 -21.03
CA ARG A 381 2.44 -13.27 -19.85
C ARG A 381 2.30 -11.75 -19.81
N ILE A 382 1.92 -11.22 -18.67
CA ILE A 382 1.88 -9.80 -18.44
C ILE A 382 3.26 -9.30 -17.99
N ILE A 383 3.73 -8.25 -18.67
CA ILE A 383 4.93 -7.50 -18.32
C ILE A 383 4.48 -6.13 -17.84
N VAL A 384 4.77 -5.79 -16.60
CA VAL A 384 4.36 -4.50 -16.02
C VAL A 384 5.34 -3.41 -16.45
N LYS A 385 4.78 -2.28 -16.80
CA LYS A 385 5.48 -1.03 -17.00
C LYS A 385 4.91 0.02 -16.06
N GLU A 386 5.60 0.26 -14.99
CA GLU A 386 5.28 1.29 -14.02
C GLU A 386 5.90 2.62 -14.46
N TYR A 387 5.11 3.69 -14.45
CA TYR A 387 5.51 5.03 -14.87
C TYR A 387 5.76 5.95 -13.69
N GLY A 388 5.10 5.67 -12.54
CA GLY A 388 5.16 6.48 -11.33
C GLY A 388 6.59 6.61 -10.81
N ASN A 389 6.90 7.80 -10.35
CA ASN A 389 8.10 8.15 -9.61
C ASN A 389 7.73 9.36 -8.72
N ASP A 390 8.70 10.01 -8.12
CA ASP A 390 8.46 11.19 -7.25
C ASP A 390 7.83 12.39 -7.97
N ASP A 391 7.78 12.38 -9.31
CA ASP A 391 7.17 13.42 -10.14
C ASP A 391 6.04 12.85 -11.02
N TYR A 392 4.80 12.90 -10.50
CA TYR A 392 3.61 12.45 -11.22
C TYR A 392 3.44 13.11 -12.59
N SER A 393 3.72 14.41 -12.71
CA SER A 393 3.59 15.14 -14.00
C SER A 393 4.56 14.62 -15.03
N ALA A 394 5.80 14.29 -14.64
CA ALA A 394 6.78 13.68 -15.53
C ALA A 394 6.36 12.27 -15.95
N ALA A 395 5.84 11.47 -15.00
CA ALA A 395 5.31 10.13 -15.25
C ALA A 395 4.15 10.15 -16.25
N LEU A 396 3.17 11.03 -16.04
CA LEU A 396 2.03 11.23 -16.94
C LEU A 396 2.46 11.69 -18.33
N THR A 397 3.46 12.58 -18.41
CA THR A 397 4.04 13.03 -19.70
C THR A 397 4.66 11.86 -20.46
N GLN A 398 5.43 10.99 -19.78
CA GLN A 398 6.03 9.82 -20.40
C GLN A 398 4.96 8.82 -20.86
N PHE A 399 3.95 8.55 -20.02
CA PHE A 399 2.82 7.70 -20.38
C PHE A 399 2.10 8.21 -21.65
N ASN A 400 1.75 9.48 -21.69
CA ASN A 400 1.10 10.09 -22.84
C ASN A 400 1.98 10.07 -24.11
N ALA A 401 3.31 10.19 -23.96
CA ALA A 401 4.23 10.03 -25.09
C ALA A 401 4.20 8.60 -25.64
N ASP A 402 4.13 7.59 -24.79
CA ASP A 402 4.07 6.20 -25.20
C ASP A 402 2.75 5.87 -25.91
N LEU A 403 1.63 6.45 -25.47
CA LEU A 403 0.33 6.31 -26.16
C LEU A 403 0.41 6.78 -27.62
N THR A 404 1.25 7.77 -27.94
CA THR A 404 1.37 8.35 -29.28
C THR A 404 2.43 7.68 -30.15
N THR A 405 3.51 7.18 -29.56
CA THR A 405 4.71 6.68 -30.27
C THR A 405 4.66 5.21 -30.67
N GLY A 406 3.62 4.47 -30.32
CA GLY A 406 3.48 3.04 -30.62
C GLY A 406 4.03 2.10 -29.53
N ASN A 407 4.45 2.66 -28.40
CA ASN A 407 4.82 1.92 -27.18
C ASN A 407 3.65 1.87 -26.18
N CYS A 408 2.42 2.08 -26.67
CA CYS A 408 1.21 2.05 -25.86
C CYS A 408 1.06 0.69 -25.18
N PRO A 409 0.85 0.64 -23.85
CA PRO A 409 0.55 -0.62 -23.18
C PRO A 409 -0.68 -1.30 -23.77
N ASP A 410 -0.74 -2.64 -23.70
CA ASP A 410 -1.91 -3.43 -24.11
C ASP A 410 -3.07 -3.26 -23.12
N ILE A 411 -2.75 -3.26 -21.83
CA ILE A 411 -3.66 -3.02 -20.71
C ILE A 411 -3.23 -1.71 -20.03
N ILE A 412 -4.20 -0.88 -19.68
CA ILE A 412 -3.98 0.41 -19.03
C ILE A 412 -4.69 0.41 -17.68
N ASP A 413 -3.95 0.66 -16.60
CA ASP A 413 -4.52 0.98 -15.31
C ASP A 413 -5.03 2.44 -15.32
N LEU A 414 -6.31 2.57 -15.05
CA LEU A 414 -7.02 3.84 -15.07
C LEU A 414 -7.32 4.38 -13.65
N SER A 415 -6.82 3.72 -12.60
CA SER A 415 -7.10 4.10 -11.21
C SER A 415 -6.66 5.54 -10.88
N SER A 416 -5.57 6.00 -11.51
CA SER A 416 -5.03 7.36 -11.36
C SER A 416 -5.20 8.23 -12.62
N LEU A 417 -6.02 7.80 -13.58
CA LEU A 417 -6.19 8.45 -14.87
C LEU A 417 -7.66 8.77 -15.14
N ASP A 418 -7.92 9.87 -15.85
CA ASP A 418 -9.26 10.20 -16.34
C ASP A 418 -9.66 9.28 -17.51
N TYR A 419 -10.34 8.16 -17.20
CA TYR A 419 -10.77 7.19 -18.20
C TYR A 419 -11.65 7.80 -19.29
N LYS A 420 -12.46 8.84 -18.97
CA LYS A 420 -13.35 9.50 -19.93
C LYS A 420 -12.54 10.16 -21.03
N GLN A 421 -11.50 10.90 -20.63
CA GLN A 421 -10.62 11.58 -21.58
C GLN A 421 -9.93 10.60 -22.52
N TYR A 422 -9.44 9.45 -22.00
CA TYR A 422 -8.78 8.44 -22.84
C TYR A 422 -9.77 7.68 -23.74
N ALA A 423 -11.00 7.45 -23.28
CA ALA A 423 -12.07 6.87 -24.10
C ALA A 423 -12.47 7.79 -25.26
N GLU A 424 -12.70 9.07 -25.00
CA GLU A 424 -13.06 10.08 -26.00
C GLU A 424 -11.95 10.28 -27.04
N LYS A 425 -10.69 10.24 -26.64
CA LYS A 425 -9.53 10.27 -27.55
C LYS A 425 -9.35 8.96 -28.35
N GLY A 426 -10.22 7.95 -28.12
CA GLY A 426 -10.15 6.65 -28.81
C GLY A 426 -8.92 5.82 -28.43
N VAL A 427 -8.38 6.02 -27.23
CA VAL A 427 -7.27 5.22 -26.70
C VAL A 427 -7.75 3.89 -26.17
N LEU A 428 -8.97 3.83 -25.64
CA LEU A 428 -9.55 2.65 -25.02
C LEU A 428 -10.45 1.87 -25.98
N GLU A 429 -10.49 0.56 -25.78
CA GLU A 429 -11.31 -0.40 -26.53
C GLU A 429 -12.64 -0.64 -25.82
N ASP A 430 -13.72 -0.85 -26.58
CA ASP A 430 -15.01 -1.28 -26.04
C ASP A 430 -14.95 -2.73 -25.57
N LEU A 431 -15.20 -2.98 -24.29
CA LEU A 431 -15.09 -4.29 -23.66
C LEU A 431 -16.33 -5.17 -23.83
N TYR A 432 -17.49 -4.60 -24.15
CA TYR A 432 -18.74 -5.37 -24.29
C TYR A 432 -18.70 -6.46 -25.36
N PRO A 433 -18.12 -6.24 -26.55
CA PRO A 433 -17.99 -7.33 -27.54
C PRO A 433 -17.17 -8.52 -27.03
N TYR A 434 -16.15 -8.26 -26.20
CA TYR A 434 -15.33 -9.31 -25.60
C TYR A 434 -16.09 -10.05 -24.49
N MET A 435 -16.86 -9.34 -23.66
CA MET A 435 -17.74 -9.96 -22.67
C MET A 435 -18.75 -10.88 -23.36
N GLU A 436 -19.41 -10.41 -24.44
CA GLU A 436 -20.40 -11.19 -25.19
C GLU A 436 -19.78 -12.45 -25.81
N SER A 437 -18.61 -12.33 -26.46
CA SER A 437 -17.91 -13.47 -27.08
C SER A 437 -17.47 -14.52 -26.05
N ASN A 438 -17.23 -14.12 -24.79
CA ASN A 438 -16.91 -14.98 -23.66
C ASN A 438 -18.14 -15.41 -22.84
N SER A 439 -19.37 -15.18 -23.35
CA SER A 439 -20.64 -15.53 -22.69
C SER A 439 -20.85 -14.87 -21.32
N MET A 440 -20.20 -13.76 -21.05
CA MET A 440 -20.38 -12.94 -19.85
C MET A 440 -21.59 -12.03 -20.06
N LYS A 441 -22.56 -12.07 -19.16
CA LYS A 441 -23.78 -11.25 -19.27
C LYS A 441 -23.69 -10.04 -18.37
N LYS A 442 -24.08 -8.87 -18.86
CA LYS A 442 -24.20 -7.64 -18.04
C LYS A 442 -25.02 -7.87 -16.77
N SER A 443 -26.11 -8.65 -16.86
CA SER A 443 -26.99 -8.97 -15.74
C SER A 443 -26.35 -9.77 -14.61
N ASP A 444 -25.19 -10.39 -14.85
CA ASP A 444 -24.45 -11.14 -13.82
C ASP A 444 -23.68 -10.19 -12.88
N TYR A 445 -23.55 -8.91 -13.27
CA TYR A 445 -22.87 -7.85 -12.55
C TYR A 445 -23.83 -6.75 -12.08
N LEU A 446 -23.38 -5.85 -11.24
CA LEU A 446 -24.11 -4.64 -10.87
C LEU A 446 -24.14 -3.68 -12.07
N GLU A 447 -25.31 -3.52 -12.67
CA GLU A 447 -25.45 -2.77 -13.93
C GLU A 447 -25.13 -1.27 -13.75
N ASN A 448 -25.40 -0.69 -12.58
CA ASN A 448 -25.02 0.66 -12.26
C ASN A 448 -23.49 0.85 -12.19
N VAL A 449 -22.76 -0.15 -11.69
CA VAL A 449 -21.29 -0.14 -11.67
C VAL A 449 -20.72 -0.20 -13.09
N LEU A 450 -21.24 -1.08 -13.94
CA LEU A 450 -20.85 -1.10 -15.36
C LEU A 450 -21.18 0.23 -16.03
N LYS A 451 -22.37 0.78 -15.78
CA LYS A 451 -22.82 2.08 -16.33
C LYS A 451 -21.88 3.24 -15.96
N ALA A 452 -21.30 3.21 -14.75
CA ALA A 452 -20.36 4.24 -14.31
C ALA A 452 -19.11 4.35 -15.20
N TYR A 453 -18.77 3.29 -15.94
CA TYR A 453 -17.63 3.25 -16.88
C TYR A 453 -18.07 3.15 -18.34
N GLU A 454 -19.36 3.37 -18.62
CA GLU A 454 -19.90 3.44 -19.98
C GLU A 454 -19.86 4.88 -20.51
N ILE A 455 -19.50 4.99 -21.79
CA ILE A 455 -19.68 6.22 -22.58
C ILE A 455 -20.34 5.79 -23.88
N ASP A 456 -21.46 6.42 -24.24
CA ASP A 456 -22.25 6.11 -25.45
C ASP A 456 -22.61 4.61 -25.59
N GLY A 457 -22.89 3.95 -24.49
CA GLY A 457 -23.27 2.52 -24.44
C GLY A 457 -22.12 1.55 -24.66
N LYS A 458 -20.87 1.99 -24.60
CA LYS A 458 -19.64 1.19 -24.66
C LYS A 458 -18.95 1.18 -23.32
N LEU A 459 -18.43 0.05 -22.92
CA LEU A 459 -17.69 -0.14 -21.67
C LEU A 459 -16.19 0.00 -21.92
N TYR A 460 -15.55 0.96 -21.26
CA TYR A 460 -14.13 1.27 -21.47
C TYR A 460 -13.21 0.84 -20.33
N ALA A 461 -13.77 0.57 -19.15
CA ALA A 461 -13.02 0.06 -18.01
C ALA A 461 -13.86 -0.92 -17.19
N VAL A 462 -13.19 -1.78 -16.46
CA VAL A 462 -13.79 -2.66 -15.44
C VAL A 462 -13.04 -2.50 -14.14
N ILE A 463 -13.76 -2.71 -13.05
CA ILE A 463 -13.24 -2.77 -11.69
C ILE A 463 -13.66 -4.09 -11.07
N PRO A 464 -12.85 -4.72 -10.22
CA PRO A 464 -13.25 -5.96 -9.56
C PRO A 464 -14.13 -5.74 -8.33
N GLN A 465 -13.91 -4.66 -7.61
CA GLN A 465 -14.65 -4.27 -6.40
C GLN A 465 -14.67 -2.75 -6.26
N PHE A 466 -15.51 -2.24 -5.37
CA PHE A 466 -15.71 -0.80 -5.19
C PHE A 466 -16.22 -0.46 -3.80
N SER A 467 -16.02 0.78 -3.39
CA SER A 467 -16.77 1.42 -2.31
C SER A 467 -17.66 2.52 -2.86
N VAL A 468 -18.59 2.99 -2.03
CA VAL A 468 -19.42 4.15 -2.35
C VAL A 468 -18.88 5.36 -1.61
N SER A 469 -18.25 6.29 -2.33
CA SER A 469 -17.88 7.59 -1.77
C SER A 469 -19.11 8.48 -1.69
N THR A 470 -19.34 9.07 -0.53
CA THR A 470 -20.58 9.79 -0.22
C THR A 470 -20.36 10.95 0.73
N VAL A 471 -21.38 11.79 0.86
CA VAL A 471 -21.52 12.77 1.95
C VAL A 471 -22.67 12.33 2.82
N MET A 472 -22.46 12.28 4.11
CA MET A 472 -23.40 11.86 5.13
C MET A 472 -23.87 13.03 5.97
N ALA A 473 -25.14 12.99 6.35
CA ALA A 473 -25.76 13.95 7.25
C ALA A 473 -26.85 13.28 8.07
N LYS A 474 -27.19 13.82 9.25
CA LYS A 474 -28.35 13.38 10.00
C LYS A 474 -29.65 13.61 9.20
N ALA A 475 -30.51 12.60 9.14
CA ALA A 475 -31.77 12.68 8.39
C ALA A 475 -32.73 13.75 8.92
N ASP A 476 -32.63 14.13 10.19
CA ASP A 476 -33.44 15.21 10.79
C ASP A 476 -33.02 16.60 10.28
N LYS A 477 -31.77 16.78 9.82
CA LYS A 477 -31.23 18.04 9.29
C LYS A 477 -31.49 18.24 7.80
N VAL A 478 -31.28 17.20 7.00
CA VAL A 478 -31.36 17.29 5.53
C VAL A 478 -32.59 16.60 4.94
N GLY A 479 -33.38 15.86 5.78
CA GLY A 479 -34.45 14.98 5.31
C GLY A 479 -33.90 13.63 4.85
N LYS A 480 -34.78 12.66 4.61
CA LYS A 480 -34.43 11.34 4.05
C LYS A 480 -34.27 11.47 2.54
N ILE A 481 -33.14 11.96 2.11
CA ILE A 481 -32.78 12.17 0.71
C ILE A 481 -31.51 11.40 0.34
N SER A 482 -31.37 11.02 -0.92
CA SER A 482 -30.20 10.34 -1.47
C SER A 482 -29.44 11.18 -2.51
N GLY A 483 -29.71 12.48 -2.54
CA GLY A 483 -29.03 13.41 -3.44
C GLY A 483 -29.58 14.82 -3.37
N TRP A 484 -28.76 15.79 -3.68
CA TRP A 484 -29.07 17.23 -3.71
C TRP A 484 -28.28 17.96 -4.79
N THR A 485 -28.71 19.17 -5.12
CA THR A 485 -27.97 20.04 -6.02
C THR A 485 -26.96 20.89 -5.24
N LEU A 486 -25.96 21.42 -5.95
CA LEU A 486 -25.00 22.36 -5.38
C LEU A 486 -25.68 23.58 -4.73
N SER A 487 -26.70 24.14 -5.39
CA SER A 487 -27.46 25.24 -4.82
C SER A 487 -28.20 24.86 -3.53
N GLU A 488 -28.77 23.65 -3.43
CA GLU A 488 -29.44 23.18 -2.21
C GLU A 488 -28.46 22.95 -1.06
N MET A 489 -27.26 22.40 -1.35
CA MET A 489 -26.21 22.26 -0.34
C MET A 489 -25.76 23.63 0.18
N LEU A 490 -25.53 24.60 -0.73
CA LEU A 490 -25.14 25.96 -0.34
C LEU A 490 -26.24 26.65 0.45
N ASP A 491 -27.52 26.48 0.08
CA ASP A 491 -28.67 27.02 0.83
C ASP A 491 -28.79 26.40 2.24
N PHE A 492 -28.48 25.10 2.37
CA PHE A 492 -28.39 24.43 3.67
C PHE A 492 -27.27 25.00 4.54
N ALA A 493 -26.11 25.26 3.93
CA ALA A 493 -24.92 25.77 4.62
C ALA A 493 -25.00 27.28 4.96
N ASP A 494 -25.84 28.08 4.26
CA ASP A 494 -25.90 29.54 4.41
C ASP A 494 -26.35 30.01 5.81
N GLY A 495 -27.05 29.20 6.56
CA GLY A 495 -27.48 29.53 7.90
C GLY A 495 -26.63 28.97 9.03
N GLN A 496 -25.52 28.30 8.70
CA GLN A 496 -24.69 27.56 9.63
C GLN A 496 -23.34 28.27 9.86
N ASP A 497 -22.75 28.08 11.05
CA ASP A 497 -21.38 28.48 11.32
C ASP A 497 -20.42 27.55 10.54
N ALA A 498 -19.42 28.12 9.86
CA ALA A 498 -18.52 27.33 9.01
C ALA A 498 -17.83 26.19 9.77
N GLU A 499 -17.39 26.45 11.02
CA GLU A 499 -16.75 25.47 11.91
C GLU A 499 -17.61 24.25 12.28
N ASN A 500 -18.94 24.32 12.04
CA ASN A 500 -19.87 23.24 12.35
C ASN A 500 -20.35 22.49 11.09
N ILE A 501 -19.86 22.83 9.90
CA ILE A 501 -20.35 22.18 8.67
C ILE A 501 -19.61 20.87 8.44
N PHE A 502 -18.29 20.88 8.46
CA PHE A 502 -17.42 19.71 8.25
C PHE A 502 -16.59 19.39 9.48
N PRO A 503 -16.08 18.15 9.61
CA PRO A 503 -15.23 17.75 10.73
C PRO A 503 -13.91 18.53 10.77
N TYR A 504 -13.35 18.82 9.60
CA TYR A 504 -12.13 19.57 9.33
C TYR A 504 -12.23 20.16 7.92
N GLY A 505 -11.37 21.11 7.63
CA GLY A 505 -11.24 21.65 6.30
C GLY A 505 -10.75 23.09 6.27
N ASP A 506 -9.69 23.33 5.51
CA ASP A 506 -9.31 24.66 5.06
C ASP A 506 -10.13 25.08 3.85
N ARG A 507 -10.03 26.37 3.48
CA ARG A 507 -10.82 26.95 2.37
C ARG A 507 -10.57 26.29 1.02
N TYR A 508 -9.38 25.74 0.77
CA TYR A 508 -9.09 25.07 -0.49
C TYR A 508 -9.69 23.67 -0.52
N SER A 509 -9.56 22.90 0.55
CA SER A 509 -10.19 21.58 0.68
C SER A 509 -11.70 21.67 0.47
N ILE A 510 -12.36 22.64 1.12
CA ILE A 510 -13.81 22.85 0.97
C ILE A 510 -14.18 23.35 -0.44
N PHE A 511 -13.35 24.19 -1.03
CA PHE A 511 -13.55 24.61 -2.42
C PHE A 511 -13.49 23.42 -3.38
N TYR A 512 -12.47 22.57 -3.24
CA TYR A 512 -12.32 21.37 -4.05
C TYR A 512 -13.41 20.33 -3.80
N PHE A 513 -13.86 20.16 -2.55
CA PHE A 513 -15.02 19.34 -2.25
C PHE A 513 -16.24 19.72 -3.10
N CYS A 514 -16.51 21.01 -3.29
CA CYS A 514 -17.65 21.48 -4.05
C CYS A 514 -17.54 21.25 -5.56
N ILE A 515 -16.29 21.20 -6.12
CA ILE A 515 -16.10 21.21 -7.58
C ILE A 515 -15.45 19.94 -8.13
N TYR A 516 -14.64 19.21 -7.34
CA TYR A 516 -13.79 18.13 -7.85
C TYR A 516 -14.60 17.00 -8.49
N ASN A 517 -15.57 16.46 -7.76
CA ASN A 517 -16.46 15.42 -8.26
C ASN A 517 -17.61 15.94 -9.15
N ASN A 518 -17.64 17.24 -9.42
CA ASN A 518 -18.71 17.93 -10.15
C ASN A 518 -18.18 18.86 -11.24
N ILE A 519 -16.95 18.68 -11.69
CA ILE A 519 -16.35 19.54 -12.73
C ILE A 519 -17.19 19.53 -14.03
N ASP A 520 -17.84 18.40 -14.30
CA ASP A 520 -18.75 18.23 -15.46
C ASP A 520 -20.00 19.14 -15.37
N GLU A 521 -20.33 19.70 -14.20
CA GLU A 521 -21.37 20.72 -14.04
C GLU A 521 -20.96 22.08 -14.65
N PHE A 522 -19.66 22.31 -14.74
CA PHE A 522 -19.05 23.55 -15.21
C PHE A 522 -18.43 23.43 -16.60
N ILE A 523 -18.21 22.19 -17.09
CA ILE A 523 -17.62 21.91 -18.40
C ILE A 523 -18.47 20.86 -19.12
N ASP A 524 -19.09 21.28 -20.21
CA ASP A 524 -19.71 20.38 -21.18
C ASP A 524 -18.65 20.01 -22.24
N TRP A 525 -18.04 18.86 -22.08
CA TRP A 525 -16.99 18.37 -22.96
C TRP A 525 -17.52 18.07 -24.38
N GLU A 526 -18.79 17.66 -24.53
CA GLU A 526 -19.39 17.38 -25.85
C GLU A 526 -19.50 18.65 -26.70
N THR A 527 -19.99 19.72 -26.12
CA THR A 527 -20.14 21.02 -26.82
C THR A 527 -18.92 21.91 -26.67
N GLY A 528 -18.03 21.64 -25.75
CA GLY A 528 -16.88 22.44 -25.38
C GLY A 528 -17.25 23.76 -24.68
N LYS A 529 -18.41 23.80 -24.03
CA LYS A 529 -18.92 25.03 -23.40
C LYS A 529 -18.63 24.96 -21.87
N CYS A 530 -18.07 26.06 -21.34
CA CYS A 530 -17.87 26.23 -19.91
C CYS A 530 -18.92 27.20 -19.30
N SER A 531 -19.16 27.05 -17.98
CA SER A 531 -20.19 27.78 -17.21
C SER A 531 -19.69 28.25 -15.85
N PHE A 532 -18.41 28.56 -15.70
CA PHE A 532 -17.82 29.08 -14.45
C PHE A 532 -18.24 30.51 -14.11
N ASP A 533 -18.72 31.30 -15.06
CA ASP A 533 -19.26 32.65 -14.86
C ASP A 533 -20.71 32.63 -14.31
N GLY A 534 -21.27 31.47 -14.04
CA GLY A 534 -22.57 31.28 -13.39
C GLY A 534 -22.54 31.61 -11.89
N GLY A 535 -23.74 31.98 -11.37
CA GLY A 535 -23.89 32.38 -9.95
C GLY A 535 -23.47 31.34 -8.94
N ASP A 536 -23.63 30.04 -9.22
CA ASP A 536 -23.30 28.96 -8.29
C ASP A 536 -21.79 28.82 -8.08
N PHE A 537 -20.96 29.03 -9.10
CA PHE A 537 -19.51 28.99 -8.91
C PHE A 537 -19.00 30.15 -8.03
N ALA A 538 -19.55 31.36 -8.21
CA ALA A 538 -19.25 32.48 -7.33
C ALA A 538 -19.69 32.21 -5.87
N ARG A 539 -20.87 31.57 -5.67
CA ARG A 539 -21.31 31.15 -4.33
C ARG A 539 -20.37 30.10 -3.71
N VAL A 540 -19.83 29.18 -4.49
CA VAL A 540 -18.83 28.20 -4.00
C VAL A 540 -17.58 28.93 -3.50
N LEU A 541 -17.09 29.92 -4.24
CA LEU A 541 -15.94 30.74 -3.79
C LEU A 541 -16.25 31.45 -2.46
N GLU A 542 -17.41 32.10 -2.36
CA GLU A 542 -17.84 32.79 -1.14
C GLU A 542 -18.03 31.81 0.02
N PHE A 543 -18.58 30.63 -0.24
CA PHE A 543 -18.76 29.58 0.78
C PHE A 543 -17.40 29.10 1.31
N ALA A 544 -16.48 28.75 0.41
CA ALA A 544 -15.14 28.29 0.78
C ALA A 544 -14.35 29.37 1.56
N ALA A 545 -14.53 30.65 1.21
CA ALA A 545 -13.88 31.76 1.92
C ALA A 545 -14.34 31.94 3.39
N ARG A 546 -15.41 31.26 3.82
CA ARG A 546 -15.86 31.22 5.23
C ARG A 546 -14.95 30.38 6.11
N PHE A 547 -14.18 29.47 5.53
CA PHE A 547 -13.29 28.55 6.23
C PHE A 547 -11.89 29.17 6.42
N PRO A 548 -11.11 28.66 7.38
CA PRO A 548 -9.77 29.16 7.66
C PRO A 548 -8.82 28.93 6.46
N GLU A 549 -7.68 29.59 6.46
CA GLU A 549 -6.63 29.38 5.45
C GLU A 549 -5.90 28.06 5.69
N GLU A 550 -5.71 27.68 6.94
CA GLU A 550 -5.13 26.42 7.38
C GLU A 550 -6.04 25.82 8.45
N ASP A 551 -6.32 24.54 8.33
CA ASP A 551 -7.03 23.80 9.37
C ASP A 551 -6.02 23.38 10.43
N THR A 552 -6.21 23.82 11.68
CA THR A 552 -5.34 23.42 12.79
C THR A 552 -5.68 22.03 13.33
N GLY A 553 -6.83 21.48 12.96
CA GLY A 553 -7.33 20.19 13.47
C GLY A 553 -7.62 20.18 14.98
N GLU A 554 -7.46 21.33 15.66
CA GLU A 554 -7.63 21.43 17.11
C GLU A 554 -9.10 21.47 17.50
N SER A 555 -9.54 20.46 18.24
CA SER A 555 -10.88 20.42 18.87
C SER A 555 -10.77 19.77 20.25
N ASP A 556 -11.43 20.35 21.24
CA ASP A 556 -11.54 19.77 22.59
C ASP A 556 -12.55 18.58 22.64
N MET A 557 -13.24 18.29 21.54
CA MET A 557 -14.25 17.24 21.42
C MET A 557 -13.88 16.30 20.27
N GLY A 558 -14.02 15.00 20.51
CA GLY A 558 -13.89 13.98 19.47
C GLY A 558 -14.99 14.09 18.39
N ILE A 559 -14.76 13.46 17.25
CA ILE A 559 -15.66 13.54 16.08
C ILE A 559 -17.05 13.02 16.42
N SER A 560 -17.16 11.89 17.13
CA SER A 560 -18.45 11.32 17.53
C SER A 560 -19.26 12.29 18.42
N ALA A 561 -18.60 12.89 19.42
CA ALA A 561 -19.24 13.87 20.30
C ALA A 561 -19.67 15.12 19.52
N ARG A 562 -18.89 15.58 18.53
CA ARG A 562 -19.23 16.72 17.66
C ARG A 562 -20.40 16.43 16.75
N LEU A 563 -20.43 15.25 16.11
CA LEU A 563 -21.56 14.79 15.28
C LEU A 563 -22.86 14.76 16.07
N ARG A 564 -22.86 14.14 17.25
CA ARG A 564 -24.03 14.03 18.13
C ARG A 564 -24.50 15.36 18.66
N ALA A 565 -23.61 16.33 18.85
CA ALA A 565 -23.90 17.68 19.31
C ALA A 565 -24.25 18.67 18.17
N ASP A 566 -24.42 18.22 16.94
CA ASP A 566 -24.63 19.05 15.73
C ASP A 566 -23.50 20.07 15.50
N LYS A 567 -22.27 19.68 15.85
CA LYS A 567 -21.03 20.45 15.61
C LYS A 567 -20.29 19.96 14.37
N ILE A 568 -20.80 18.93 13.73
CA ILE A 568 -20.50 18.47 12.38
C ILE A 568 -21.85 18.14 11.75
N LEU A 569 -22.16 18.79 10.65
CA LEU A 569 -23.41 18.63 9.93
C LEU A 569 -23.27 17.76 8.69
N LEU A 570 -22.13 17.79 8.05
CA LEU A 570 -21.77 17.02 6.86
C LEU A 570 -20.44 16.29 7.09
N MET A 571 -20.42 15.01 6.77
CA MET A 571 -19.22 14.18 6.83
C MET A 571 -19.01 13.51 5.48
N GLU A 572 -17.87 13.75 4.86
CA GLU A 572 -17.42 13.06 3.67
C GLU A 572 -16.71 11.78 4.08
N ASP A 573 -17.12 10.64 3.55
CA ASP A 573 -16.45 9.35 3.75
C ASP A 573 -16.90 8.36 2.67
N TYR A 574 -16.51 7.09 2.83
CA TYR A 574 -16.93 6.02 1.94
C TYR A 574 -17.62 4.89 2.72
N VAL A 575 -18.35 4.04 2.01
CA VAL A 575 -18.95 2.80 2.53
C VAL A 575 -18.44 1.65 1.66
N SER A 576 -17.61 0.78 2.23
CA SER A 576 -17.00 -0.37 1.57
C SER A 576 -17.56 -1.71 2.03
N SER A 577 -18.27 -1.74 3.18
CA SER A 577 -18.80 -2.95 3.78
C SER A 577 -20.07 -2.67 4.59
N VAL A 578 -20.76 -3.75 4.98
CA VAL A 578 -21.90 -3.67 5.91
C VAL A 578 -21.45 -3.19 7.30
N GLN A 579 -20.29 -3.65 7.74
CA GLN A 579 -19.71 -3.26 9.03
C GLN A 579 -19.44 -1.76 9.08
N GLU A 580 -18.88 -1.20 8.00
CA GLU A 580 -18.63 0.24 7.91
C GLU A 580 -19.91 1.06 7.88
N TYR A 581 -20.95 0.57 7.20
CA TYR A 581 -22.28 1.17 7.27
C TYR A 581 -22.84 1.20 8.70
N GLN A 582 -22.73 0.08 9.45
CA GLN A 582 -23.15 0.02 10.85
C GLN A 582 -22.36 0.99 11.72
N MET A 583 -21.05 1.04 11.52
CA MET A 583 -20.13 1.94 12.20
C MET A 583 -20.51 3.41 11.99
N MET A 584 -20.76 3.83 10.74
CA MET A 584 -21.16 5.21 10.43
C MET A 584 -22.48 5.58 11.09
N ASN A 585 -23.49 4.71 11.06
CA ASN A 585 -24.74 4.96 11.76
C ASN A 585 -24.55 5.05 13.29
N GLY A 586 -23.69 4.21 13.86
CA GLY A 586 -23.31 4.27 15.27
C GLY A 586 -22.61 5.57 15.65
N LEU A 587 -21.69 6.04 14.80
CA LEU A 587 -20.93 7.27 15.00
C LEU A 587 -21.86 8.50 15.07
N PHE A 588 -22.82 8.61 14.15
CA PHE A 588 -23.83 9.67 14.17
C PHE A 588 -24.82 9.55 15.34
N GLY A 589 -25.10 8.32 15.79
CA GLY A 589 -26.04 8.02 16.88
C GLY A 589 -27.51 8.29 16.56
N GLU A 590 -27.83 8.61 15.31
CA GLU A 590 -29.17 8.90 14.78
C GLU A 590 -29.22 8.39 13.32
N GLU A 591 -30.44 8.41 12.72
CA GLU A 591 -30.63 8.00 11.33
C GLU A 591 -29.83 8.88 10.37
N VAL A 592 -29.03 8.25 9.51
CA VAL A 592 -28.13 8.91 8.55
C VAL A 592 -28.77 8.94 7.17
N SER A 593 -28.66 10.07 6.48
CA SER A 593 -28.90 10.19 5.04
C SER A 593 -27.58 10.25 4.30
N TYR A 594 -27.37 9.33 3.37
CA TYR A 594 -26.22 9.26 2.46
C TYR A 594 -26.54 10.13 1.24
N VAL A 595 -26.34 11.44 1.39
CA VAL A 595 -26.80 12.43 0.40
C VAL A 595 -25.87 12.58 -0.79
N GLY A 596 -24.61 12.13 -0.64
CA GLY A 596 -23.61 12.22 -1.69
C GLY A 596 -23.15 13.63 -2.02
N TYR A 597 -22.25 13.75 -2.98
CA TYR A 597 -21.73 15.03 -3.49
C TYR A 597 -22.85 15.78 -4.25
N PRO A 598 -22.91 17.10 -4.10
CA PRO A 598 -23.99 17.87 -4.73
C PRO A 598 -23.82 17.92 -6.26
N ASN A 599 -24.90 17.63 -7.01
CA ASN A 599 -24.92 17.78 -8.48
C ASN A 599 -26.35 17.98 -8.99
N GLN A 600 -26.51 18.45 -10.24
CA GLN A 600 -27.82 18.75 -10.83
C GLN A 600 -28.76 17.56 -10.95
N GLU A 601 -28.18 16.37 -11.16
CA GLU A 601 -28.95 15.13 -11.31
C GLU A 601 -29.34 14.51 -9.98
N ARG A 602 -28.82 15.02 -8.85
CA ARG A 602 -29.00 14.47 -7.48
C ARG A 602 -28.52 13.02 -7.37
N GLN A 603 -27.42 12.69 -8.05
CA GLN A 603 -26.77 11.40 -8.08
C GLN A 603 -25.31 11.56 -7.60
N GLY A 604 -25.18 11.91 -6.32
CA GLY A 604 -23.89 12.27 -5.73
C GLY A 604 -23.16 11.14 -5.02
N ASN A 605 -23.74 9.95 -4.93
CA ASN A 605 -23.06 8.77 -4.44
C ASN A 605 -22.20 8.20 -5.59
N LEU A 606 -20.90 8.08 -5.36
CA LEU A 606 -19.93 7.77 -6.41
C LEU A 606 -19.28 6.40 -6.19
N ILE A 607 -18.99 5.72 -7.28
CA ILE A 607 -18.26 4.45 -7.28
C ILE A 607 -16.77 4.77 -7.24
N SER A 608 -16.12 4.37 -6.16
CA SER A 608 -14.66 4.43 -6.00
C SER A 608 -14.07 3.03 -6.23
N PRO A 609 -13.19 2.85 -7.22
CA PRO A 609 -12.63 1.54 -7.54
C PRO A 609 -11.65 1.06 -6.48
N HIS A 610 -11.67 -0.26 -6.22
CA HIS A 610 -10.66 -0.97 -5.43
C HIS A 610 -10.12 -2.16 -6.21
N GLY A 611 -8.85 -2.50 -5.99
CA GLY A 611 -8.18 -3.59 -6.71
C GLY A 611 -8.01 -3.30 -8.21
N GLY A 612 -7.93 -2.02 -8.58
CA GLY A 612 -7.64 -1.51 -9.90
C GLY A 612 -8.86 -1.10 -10.73
N CYS A 613 -8.61 -0.24 -11.71
CA CYS A 613 -9.55 0.16 -12.77
C CYS A 613 -8.88 -0.10 -14.12
N VAL A 614 -9.33 -1.12 -14.85
CA VAL A 614 -8.57 -1.71 -15.95
C VAL A 614 -9.28 -1.52 -17.28
N GLY A 615 -8.57 -0.88 -18.23
CA GLY A 615 -8.97 -0.75 -19.62
C GLY A 615 -8.03 -1.43 -20.60
N ILE A 616 -8.49 -1.72 -21.80
CA ILE A 616 -7.67 -2.27 -22.88
C ILE A 616 -7.39 -1.19 -23.92
N SER A 617 -6.16 -1.11 -24.36
CA SER A 617 -5.78 -0.16 -25.42
C SER A 617 -6.41 -0.55 -26.77
N ALA A 618 -7.05 0.43 -27.43
CA ALA A 618 -7.55 0.26 -28.79
C ALA A 618 -6.43 -0.07 -29.80
N LYS A 619 -5.17 0.27 -29.45
CA LYS A 619 -3.97 0.00 -30.28
C LYS A 619 -3.31 -1.34 -29.99
N SER A 620 -3.74 -2.03 -28.94
CA SER A 620 -3.21 -3.38 -28.61
C SER A 620 -3.36 -4.33 -29.80
N LYS A 621 -2.32 -5.12 -30.03
CA LYS A 621 -2.32 -6.23 -31.00
C LYS A 621 -2.70 -7.55 -30.36
N ASN A 622 -2.77 -7.59 -29.02
CA ASN A 622 -3.00 -8.75 -28.17
C ASN A 622 -4.31 -8.62 -27.37
N LYS A 623 -5.34 -7.99 -27.93
CA LYS A 623 -6.59 -7.66 -27.23
C LYS A 623 -7.28 -8.88 -26.59
N GLU A 624 -7.24 -10.03 -27.26
CA GLU A 624 -7.80 -11.29 -26.73
C GLU A 624 -7.06 -11.74 -25.46
N GLY A 625 -5.72 -11.67 -25.46
CA GLY A 625 -4.92 -12.00 -24.30
C GLY A 625 -5.08 -10.97 -23.18
N ALA A 626 -5.16 -9.68 -23.51
CA ALA A 626 -5.46 -8.62 -22.55
C ALA A 626 -6.84 -8.84 -21.90
N PHE A 627 -7.84 -9.23 -22.70
CA PHE A 627 -9.17 -9.52 -22.18
C PHE A 627 -9.21 -10.81 -21.34
N GLU A 628 -8.33 -11.79 -21.58
CA GLU A 628 -8.23 -12.98 -20.73
C GLU A 628 -7.88 -12.62 -19.29
N PHE A 629 -6.98 -11.66 -19.08
CA PHE A 629 -6.70 -11.11 -17.76
C PHE A 629 -7.92 -10.37 -17.16
N VAL A 630 -8.51 -9.44 -17.90
CA VAL A 630 -9.71 -8.70 -17.49
C VAL A 630 -10.85 -9.64 -17.10
N LYS A 631 -11.06 -10.71 -17.87
CA LYS A 631 -12.04 -11.75 -17.58
C LYS A 631 -11.73 -12.47 -16.27
N GLY A 632 -10.45 -12.67 -15.93
CA GLY A 632 -10.00 -13.24 -14.67
C GLY A 632 -10.53 -12.44 -13.47
N LEU A 633 -10.39 -11.11 -13.49
CA LEU A 633 -10.86 -10.19 -12.44
C LEU A 633 -12.40 -10.24 -12.24
N LEU A 634 -13.13 -10.61 -13.28
CA LEU A 634 -14.61 -10.72 -13.27
C LEU A 634 -15.11 -12.15 -13.14
N SER A 635 -14.22 -13.14 -12.95
CA SER A 635 -14.57 -14.56 -12.83
C SER A 635 -15.30 -14.87 -11.54
N ASP A 636 -16.02 -16.00 -11.48
CA ASP A 636 -16.64 -16.48 -10.23
C ASP A 636 -15.58 -16.77 -9.15
N GLU A 637 -14.45 -17.32 -9.56
CA GLU A 637 -13.35 -17.67 -8.67
C GLU A 637 -12.81 -16.44 -7.97
N TYR A 638 -12.35 -15.44 -8.73
CA TYR A 638 -11.82 -14.22 -8.16
C TYR A 638 -12.87 -13.41 -7.40
N GLN A 639 -14.06 -13.25 -7.91
CA GLN A 639 -15.13 -12.49 -7.24
C GLN A 639 -15.57 -13.14 -5.91
N ASN A 640 -15.51 -14.47 -5.81
CA ASN A 640 -15.78 -15.17 -4.56
C ASN A 640 -14.60 -15.10 -3.56
N SER A 641 -13.36 -14.95 -4.01
CA SER A 641 -12.23 -14.74 -3.11
C SER A 641 -12.21 -13.34 -2.47
N LEU A 642 -12.99 -12.39 -2.99
CA LEU A 642 -13.21 -11.07 -2.38
C LEU A 642 -14.21 -11.10 -1.20
N VAL A 643 -14.90 -12.22 -0.98
CA VAL A 643 -15.90 -12.38 0.09
C VAL A 643 -15.19 -12.81 1.37
N SER A 644 -15.36 -12.05 2.46
CA SER A 644 -14.68 -12.28 3.74
C SER A 644 -15.64 -12.28 4.92
N GLU A 645 -15.40 -13.15 5.91
CA GLU A 645 -16.14 -13.20 7.18
C GLU A 645 -15.80 -12.00 8.09
N HIS A 646 -14.60 -11.44 7.97
CA HIS A 646 -14.12 -10.33 8.79
C HIS A 646 -14.37 -8.94 8.18
N GLY A 647 -15.21 -8.87 7.13
CA GLY A 647 -15.47 -7.66 6.37
C GLY A 647 -14.61 -7.55 5.11
N SER A 648 -15.14 -6.94 4.08
CA SER A 648 -14.44 -6.73 2.83
C SER A 648 -13.97 -5.28 2.70
N TRP A 649 -12.87 -5.08 1.99
CA TRP A 649 -12.35 -3.75 1.66
C TRP A 649 -13.06 -3.09 0.47
N GLY A 650 -14.21 -3.65 0.06
CA GLY A 650 -15.03 -3.18 -1.02
C GLY A 650 -16.10 -4.19 -1.42
N PHE A 651 -17.14 -3.73 -2.07
CA PHE A 651 -18.21 -4.59 -2.59
C PHE A 651 -17.78 -5.25 -3.89
N PRO A 652 -17.89 -6.59 -4.03
CA PRO A 652 -17.62 -7.27 -5.29
C PRO A 652 -18.64 -6.82 -6.35
N VAL A 653 -18.21 -6.69 -7.60
CA VAL A 653 -19.08 -6.21 -8.68
C VAL A 653 -20.02 -7.31 -9.22
N LYS A 654 -19.75 -8.58 -8.94
CA LYS A 654 -20.57 -9.71 -9.34
C LYS A 654 -21.69 -9.95 -8.36
N ARG A 655 -22.94 -9.97 -8.83
CA ARG A 655 -24.14 -10.09 -7.99
C ARG A 655 -24.11 -11.32 -7.07
N THR A 656 -23.66 -12.47 -7.58
CA THR A 656 -23.60 -13.70 -6.78
C THR A 656 -22.60 -13.63 -5.64
N ALA A 657 -21.47 -12.96 -5.81
CA ALA A 657 -20.48 -12.75 -4.78
C ALA A 657 -20.97 -11.73 -3.74
N LEU A 658 -21.60 -10.63 -4.20
CA LEU A 658 -22.20 -9.65 -3.31
C LEU A 658 -23.30 -10.26 -2.42
N GLU A 659 -24.18 -11.10 -3.00
CA GLU A 659 -25.21 -11.80 -2.21
C GLU A 659 -24.58 -12.73 -1.17
N LYS A 660 -23.51 -13.45 -1.55
CA LYS A 660 -22.79 -14.30 -0.62
C LYS A 660 -22.15 -13.48 0.52
N GLN A 661 -21.60 -12.29 0.22
CA GLN A 661 -21.08 -11.40 1.25
C GLN A 661 -22.19 -11.00 2.24
N PHE A 662 -23.34 -10.58 1.73
CA PHE A 662 -24.47 -10.23 2.59
C PHE A 662 -24.99 -11.39 3.43
N GLU A 663 -24.98 -12.62 2.89
CA GLU A 663 -25.33 -13.83 3.66
C GLU A 663 -24.32 -14.07 4.79
N MET A 664 -23.03 -13.84 4.56
CA MET A 664 -22.00 -13.93 5.60
C MET A 664 -22.11 -12.83 6.64
N ASP A 665 -22.36 -11.59 6.23
CA ASP A 665 -22.53 -10.46 7.14
C ASP A 665 -23.71 -10.64 8.08
N MET A 666 -24.80 -11.26 7.60
CA MET A 666 -26.01 -11.57 8.40
C MET A 666 -25.85 -12.82 9.29
N LYS A 667 -24.78 -13.58 9.17
CA LYS A 667 -24.59 -14.80 9.97
C LYS A 667 -24.07 -14.44 11.36
N PRO A 668 -24.83 -14.71 12.46
CA PRO A 668 -24.38 -14.38 13.81
C PRO A 668 -23.28 -15.33 14.29
N GLU A 669 -22.36 -14.79 15.04
CA GLU A 669 -21.32 -15.52 15.76
C GLU A 669 -21.72 -15.68 17.23
N TYR A 670 -21.20 -16.70 17.90
CA TYR A 670 -21.61 -17.03 19.24
C TYR A 670 -20.42 -17.51 20.07
N THR A 671 -20.41 -17.08 21.34
CA THR A 671 -19.50 -17.59 22.38
C THR A 671 -20.29 -18.18 23.55
N GLU A 672 -19.62 -18.80 24.50
CA GLU A 672 -20.23 -19.27 25.75
C GLU A 672 -19.95 -18.25 26.88
N ASP A 673 -21.01 -17.88 27.63
CA ASP A 673 -20.85 -17.04 28.82
C ASP A 673 -20.25 -17.84 30.01
N GLU A 674 -20.02 -17.16 31.12
CA GLU A 674 -19.50 -17.76 32.36
C GLU A 674 -20.32 -18.94 32.91
N ASN A 675 -21.57 -19.11 32.47
CA ASN A 675 -22.49 -20.18 32.87
C ASN A 675 -22.57 -21.30 31.82
N GLY A 676 -21.87 -21.19 30.69
CA GLY A 676 -21.93 -22.09 29.54
C GLY A 676 -23.19 -21.88 28.68
N GLU A 677 -23.85 -20.72 28.77
CA GLU A 677 -24.96 -20.36 27.89
C GLU A 677 -24.42 -19.71 26.61
N LYS A 678 -24.93 -20.14 25.47
CA LYS A 678 -24.56 -19.60 24.17
C LYS A 678 -25.11 -18.19 24.00
N ILE A 679 -24.23 -17.20 23.91
CA ILE A 679 -24.54 -15.80 23.68
C ILE A 679 -23.98 -15.34 22.34
N GLU A 680 -24.69 -14.44 21.64
CA GLU A 680 -24.17 -13.82 20.43
C GLU A 680 -23.01 -12.91 20.80
N CYS A 681 -21.87 -13.06 20.07
CA CYS A 681 -20.70 -12.21 20.24
C CYS A 681 -20.58 -11.23 19.05
N PRO A 682 -19.91 -10.09 19.25
CA PRO A 682 -19.61 -9.20 18.15
C PRO A 682 -18.67 -9.86 17.14
N LYS A 683 -18.88 -9.62 15.86
CA LYS A 683 -17.96 -10.01 14.78
C LYS A 683 -16.65 -9.26 14.87
N THR A 684 -16.71 -7.99 15.29
CA THR A 684 -15.53 -7.15 15.49
C THR A 684 -15.87 -6.00 16.44
N THR A 685 -14.85 -5.36 16.97
CA THR A 685 -14.97 -4.12 17.74
C THR A 685 -14.28 -3.02 16.98
N TRP A 686 -14.97 -1.92 16.77
CA TRP A 686 -14.40 -0.76 16.09
C TRP A 686 -14.30 0.43 17.04
N GLY A 687 -13.15 1.10 17.00
CA GLY A 687 -12.88 2.30 17.78
C GLY A 687 -12.44 3.46 16.91
N TYR A 688 -12.97 4.64 17.14
CA TYR A 688 -12.62 5.84 16.45
C TYR A 688 -12.62 7.03 17.43
N ASP A 689 -11.46 7.62 17.68
CA ASP A 689 -11.26 8.76 18.56
C ASP A 689 -11.89 8.54 19.96
N ASP A 690 -13.03 9.18 20.24
CA ASP A 690 -13.76 9.10 21.51
C ASP A 690 -14.90 8.06 21.53
N PHE A 691 -14.96 7.18 20.50
CA PHE A 691 -16.09 6.27 20.29
C PHE A 691 -15.63 4.83 20.06
N ASN A 692 -16.22 3.89 20.80
CA ASN A 692 -16.06 2.45 20.61
C ASN A 692 -17.42 1.81 20.37
N MET A 693 -17.49 0.85 19.48
CA MET A 693 -18.70 0.13 19.10
C MET A 693 -18.39 -1.33 18.80
N GLU A 694 -19.22 -2.22 19.35
CA GLU A 694 -19.28 -3.62 18.96
C GLU A 694 -20.14 -3.77 17.71
N ILE A 695 -19.62 -4.45 16.70
CA ILE A 695 -20.28 -4.72 15.42
C ILE A 695 -20.80 -6.17 15.45
N TYR A 696 -22.09 -6.34 15.36
CA TYR A 696 -22.77 -7.64 15.35
C TYR A 696 -23.18 -8.05 13.93
N ALA A 697 -23.73 -9.26 13.79
CA ALA A 697 -24.29 -9.70 12.53
C ALA A 697 -25.33 -8.70 12.00
N ALA A 698 -25.26 -8.42 10.70
CA ALA A 698 -26.15 -7.45 10.08
C ALA A 698 -27.59 -7.91 10.06
N THR A 699 -28.50 -6.96 10.24
CA THR A 699 -29.94 -7.20 10.05
C THR A 699 -30.32 -7.16 8.58
N SER A 700 -31.45 -7.76 8.21
CA SER A 700 -31.98 -7.66 6.86
C SER A 700 -32.31 -6.22 6.44
N GLU A 701 -32.70 -5.38 7.40
CA GLU A 701 -32.99 -3.96 7.18
C GLU A 701 -31.73 -3.17 6.83
N GLU A 702 -30.60 -3.46 7.45
CA GLU A 702 -29.31 -2.84 7.14
C GLU A 702 -28.81 -3.26 5.76
N VAL A 703 -28.87 -4.56 5.43
CA VAL A 703 -28.54 -5.06 4.11
C VAL A 703 -29.41 -4.44 3.02
N ASP A 704 -30.71 -4.32 3.25
CA ASP A 704 -31.63 -3.67 2.29
C ASP A 704 -31.30 -2.17 2.12
N ALA A 705 -30.90 -1.48 3.21
CA ALA A 705 -30.47 -0.08 3.14
C ALA A 705 -29.18 0.08 2.33
N ILE A 706 -28.22 -0.84 2.51
CA ILE A 706 -26.99 -0.84 1.70
C ILE A 706 -27.29 -1.13 0.23
N ARG A 707 -28.15 -2.11 -0.07
CA ARG A 707 -28.57 -2.36 -1.48
C ARG A 707 -29.15 -1.08 -2.10
N ALA A 708 -29.99 -0.38 -1.36
CA ALA A 708 -30.57 0.89 -1.82
C ALA A 708 -29.47 1.95 -2.01
N LEU A 709 -28.47 2.03 -1.14
CA LEU A 709 -27.33 2.93 -1.29
C LEU A 709 -26.51 2.59 -2.53
N LEU A 710 -26.15 1.31 -2.72
CA LEU A 710 -25.40 0.86 -3.89
C LEU A 710 -26.11 1.19 -5.21
N GLU A 711 -27.45 1.08 -5.26
CA GLU A 711 -28.26 1.42 -6.43
C GLU A 711 -28.25 2.93 -6.77
N THR A 712 -27.94 3.80 -5.80
CA THR A 712 -27.83 5.26 -6.05
C THR A 712 -26.51 5.68 -6.68
N ALA A 713 -25.47 4.83 -6.63
CA ALA A 713 -24.16 5.11 -7.16
C ALA A 713 -24.07 4.59 -8.61
N ASP A 714 -24.09 5.49 -9.59
CA ASP A 714 -24.02 5.14 -11.02
C ASP A 714 -22.99 5.97 -11.80
N ARG A 715 -22.12 6.69 -11.09
CA ARG A 715 -20.98 7.46 -11.63
C ARG A 715 -19.71 7.09 -10.86
N ALA A 716 -18.59 7.00 -11.58
CA ALA A 716 -17.29 6.82 -10.94
C ALA A 716 -16.81 8.13 -10.29
N THR A 717 -15.98 8.01 -9.26
CA THR A 717 -15.19 9.15 -8.75
C THR A 717 -14.38 9.76 -9.89
N GLY A 718 -14.36 11.11 -9.98
CA GLY A 718 -13.67 11.81 -11.04
C GLY A 718 -12.19 12.02 -10.74
N ASN A 719 -11.36 11.92 -11.76
CA ASN A 719 -10.02 12.49 -11.74
C ASN A 719 -10.07 13.79 -12.57
N VAL A 720 -9.83 14.92 -11.95
CA VAL A 720 -9.80 16.22 -12.63
C VAL A 720 -8.40 16.45 -13.19
N ASP A 721 -8.32 16.86 -14.44
CA ASP A 721 -7.06 17.20 -15.11
C ASP A 721 -6.25 18.22 -14.30
N ASP A 722 -4.98 17.92 -14.02
CA ASP A 722 -4.08 18.76 -13.22
C ASP A 722 -3.95 20.19 -13.76
N GLN A 723 -4.03 20.38 -15.08
CA GLN A 723 -3.95 21.73 -15.68
C GLN A 723 -5.22 22.52 -15.39
N LEU A 724 -6.39 21.88 -15.36
CA LEU A 724 -7.63 22.53 -14.91
C LEU A 724 -7.52 22.93 -13.44
N VAL A 725 -7.06 22.01 -12.59
CA VAL A 725 -6.85 22.28 -11.16
C VAL A 725 -5.87 23.43 -10.97
N ASN A 726 -4.75 23.44 -11.69
CA ASN A 726 -3.76 24.52 -11.62
C ASN A 726 -4.35 25.87 -12.07
N ILE A 727 -5.10 25.92 -13.18
CA ILE A 727 -5.75 27.15 -13.64
C ILE A 727 -6.72 27.69 -12.59
N ILE A 728 -7.53 26.80 -11.99
CA ILE A 728 -8.50 27.16 -10.96
C ILE A 728 -7.77 27.67 -9.71
N THR A 729 -6.76 26.97 -9.25
CA THR A 729 -5.98 27.34 -8.05
C THR A 729 -5.29 28.69 -8.21
N GLU A 730 -4.61 28.91 -9.35
CA GLU A 730 -3.94 30.18 -9.62
C GLU A 730 -4.89 31.38 -9.59
N GLU A 731 -6.12 31.22 -10.09
CA GLU A 731 -7.07 32.31 -10.16
C GLU A 731 -7.89 32.50 -8.88
N THR A 732 -8.06 31.45 -8.08
CA THR A 732 -8.77 31.53 -6.78
C THR A 732 -7.89 32.12 -5.68
N GLU A 733 -6.56 31.97 -5.76
CA GLU A 733 -5.62 32.51 -4.78
C GLU A 733 -5.78 34.03 -4.52
N PRO A 734 -5.88 34.90 -5.57
CA PRO A 734 -6.14 36.35 -5.38
C PRO A 734 -7.49 36.63 -4.70
N PHE A 735 -8.51 35.80 -4.93
CA PHE A 735 -9.81 35.94 -4.28
C PHE A 735 -9.68 35.64 -2.77
N PHE A 736 -9.09 34.49 -2.41
CA PHE A 736 -8.88 34.12 -1.03
C PHE A 736 -7.97 35.06 -0.25
N LYS A 737 -7.11 35.81 -0.94
CA LYS A 737 -6.30 36.91 -0.38
C LYS A 737 -7.05 38.26 -0.35
N GLY A 738 -8.33 38.32 -0.72
CA GLY A 738 -9.15 39.53 -0.71
C GLY A 738 -8.76 40.57 -1.78
N GLN A 739 -8.08 40.12 -2.85
CA GLN A 739 -7.58 41.03 -3.94
C GLN A 739 -8.52 41.11 -5.14
N LYS A 740 -9.44 40.15 -5.29
CA LYS A 740 -10.47 40.08 -6.35
C LYS A 740 -11.83 39.78 -5.74
N SER A 741 -12.92 40.11 -6.44
CA SER A 741 -14.26 39.62 -6.10
C SER A 741 -14.47 38.20 -6.60
N ALA A 742 -15.50 37.50 -6.08
CA ALA A 742 -15.88 36.17 -6.56
C ALA A 742 -16.30 36.19 -8.03
N GLU A 743 -17.05 37.22 -8.45
CA GLU A 743 -17.50 37.41 -9.84
C GLU A 743 -16.34 37.65 -10.80
N ASP A 744 -15.37 38.54 -10.43
CA ASP A 744 -14.19 38.79 -11.25
C ASP A 744 -13.32 37.53 -11.38
N THR A 745 -13.19 36.76 -10.32
CA THR A 745 -12.46 35.49 -10.31
C THR A 745 -13.14 34.47 -11.20
N SER A 746 -14.44 34.27 -11.05
CA SER A 746 -15.27 33.39 -11.88
C SER A 746 -15.15 33.71 -13.36
N ALA A 747 -15.21 35.01 -13.72
CA ALA A 747 -15.06 35.45 -15.10
C ALA A 747 -13.67 35.18 -15.72
N VAL A 748 -12.61 35.25 -14.90
CA VAL A 748 -11.25 34.91 -15.36
C VAL A 748 -11.09 33.42 -15.54
N ILE A 749 -11.56 32.61 -14.57
CA ILE A 749 -11.56 31.15 -14.64
C ILE A 749 -12.34 30.70 -15.88
N GLN A 750 -13.56 31.22 -16.09
CA GLN A 750 -14.37 30.98 -17.30
C GLN A 750 -13.57 31.15 -18.57
N ASN A 751 -12.87 32.28 -18.71
CA ASN A 751 -12.13 32.58 -19.93
C ASN A 751 -10.92 31.66 -20.12
N ARG A 752 -10.15 31.36 -19.04
CA ARG A 752 -8.95 30.54 -19.12
C ARG A 752 -9.31 29.08 -19.41
N ILE A 753 -10.31 28.55 -18.70
CA ILE A 753 -10.76 27.17 -18.92
C ILE A 753 -11.44 26.99 -20.25
N GLN A 754 -12.23 27.99 -20.73
CA GLN A 754 -12.79 27.95 -22.09
C GLN A 754 -11.72 27.83 -23.18
N ILE A 755 -10.59 28.50 -23.01
CA ILE A 755 -9.45 28.37 -23.95
C ILE A 755 -8.86 26.97 -23.85
N TYR A 756 -8.60 26.51 -22.61
CA TYR A 756 -8.04 25.17 -22.35
C TYR A 756 -8.91 24.06 -22.96
N VAL A 757 -10.22 24.10 -22.72
CA VAL A 757 -11.17 23.11 -23.24
C VAL A 757 -11.19 23.11 -24.77
N ASN A 758 -11.15 24.31 -25.41
CA ASN A 758 -11.11 24.42 -26.88
C ASN A 758 -9.81 23.87 -27.49
N GLU A 759 -8.70 23.87 -26.77
CA GLU A 759 -7.39 23.36 -27.21
C GLU A 759 -7.23 21.86 -26.98
N ASN A 760 -7.93 21.26 -26.01
CA ASN A 760 -7.76 19.88 -25.58
C ASN A 760 -8.94 18.93 -25.92
N ARG A 761 -9.97 19.45 -26.55
CA ARG A 761 -11.15 18.72 -27.01
C ARG A 761 -10.96 18.05 -28.38
#